data_39d37b946be8d23443a601b1dd9ad548
#
_entry.id   39d37b946be8d23443a601b1dd9ad548
#
_cell.length_a   1.000
_cell.length_b   1.000
_cell.length_c   1.000
_cell.angle_alpha   90.00
_cell.angle_beta   90.00
_cell.angle_gamma   90.00
#
_symmetry.space_group_name_H-M   'P 1'
#
loop_
_entity.id
_entity.type
_entity.pdbx_description
1 polymer ?
#
loop_
_entity_poly.entity_id
_entity_poly.type
_entity_poly.pdbx_seq_one_letter_code
_entity_poly.pdbx_strand_id
1 'polypeptide(L)'
;MRLRTPVWAMLCSLASFCLSSAALARSLPSVGFYYGGGAAPAAFRDFHWVVVDPGRRRLPRDFASRQKVFAYASMGETTPGNPRYAGLPGGCVLGRDTVWGGRIIDLARHECREYLLHRIIDPLWKQGYRGFFLDALDSYQRLVHGARARAAEQTGLVRLIRSIEAAHPGAALIANRGFSVLARVHRDLVGVVAESLFHGWSQRSKTYRRVPAPARRALIRQLRRVRAYGLPAIVVDYLPARLDRRGWWQDARRIAGMGFVPYVTNGHLTAVGAGLREPMPRHVLILYNSAHAQQYSLAFADGAMPLEYLGYIPVFSRLSRSLPARPTPGEYAGIIVWDDLGRRDDAGGLSSWLRAARAAGIPLLLLQNFPDDLDRGAYRALGMSPPHSRSVAGVTIERAAAAMNYEARVRPNRRDFLQVAAPSGSRLWLRLRSDSGAVEDAAAITPWGGYVLPPYLLTALPDGKMRWLVDPFRLYRAALHLPRMPVPDTTTESGRRLFMAHTDGDGFLSRAQFPPYHIAGEVYMHRIVERYKLPFTGSVIVGDLLPGNRGLYPALAPLGTEVARRLFRLPYVEIGSHMWSHPFDWPAIESGRTLPGNNLPVPGYTFSPYMEAVGAARWIDAHLAPPGRRVVIDQWSGDCDPDAQVVGLAYRAGLMNINGGTAYISRRNPTLTAVPPIGIFRGKWLQVFAPDANEDYFTNLWHGPYWGYINVIQTFEMTDRPHRLKPIDIYTHWYSGSTLASLAAVNKVYRWVLKRPITPIYAANYAHIVENFFAIHIARQGNGFWIGGADALRELRMPKSLGTPAMARSQGIAGYDDSPNGRLYVHMDGQPSVRLALRHTPTRTPYIVSANAPIASVAATATAFTARVHGHVPVRLRLANIRTCRVEFNGHPASPGPAGQFASPDRDVIVHVRCP
;
A
#
# COMPACT_ATOMS: atom_id res chain seq x y z
N MET A 1 -62.20 -43.39 -1.69
CA MET A 1 -62.28 -44.57 -0.84
C MET A 1 -60.90 -44.98 -0.36
N ARG A 2 -60.61 -44.83 0.93
CA ARG A 2 -59.63 -45.47 1.80
C ARG A 2 -58.21 -45.68 1.25
N LEU A 3 -57.19 -44.78 1.65
CA LEU A 3 -56.24 -45.10 2.73
C LEU A 3 -55.46 -46.40 2.66
N ARG A 4 -54.14 -46.34 2.46
CA ARG A 4 -53.15 -46.99 3.34
C ARG A 4 -51.72 -46.56 2.98
N THR A 5 -51.09 -45.80 3.89
CA THR A 5 -49.66 -45.66 4.05
C THR A 5 -49.03 -46.93 4.59
N PRO A 6 -47.74 -47.19 4.32
CA PRO A 6 -46.93 -47.82 5.34
C PRO A 6 -45.71 -46.85 5.72
N VAL A 7 -45.64 -46.77 7.04
CA VAL A 7 -44.49 -46.23 7.82
C VAL A 7 -43.28 -47.11 7.56
N TRP A 8 -42.17 -46.50 7.12
CA TRP A 8 -40.84 -47.10 7.19
C TRP A 8 -40.02 -46.39 8.24
N ALA A 9 -39.55 -47.20 9.18
CA ALA A 9 -38.78 -46.82 10.35
C ALA A 9 -37.44 -46.19 9.98
N MET A 10 -37.20 -45.02 10.58
CA MET A 10 -35.93 -44.33 10.57
C MET A 10 -35.00 -45.02 11.59
N LEU A 11 -34.05 -45.81 11.12
CA LEU A 11 -32.93 -46.30 11.91
C LEU A 11 -31.89 -45.17 11.99
N CYS A 12 -31.88 -44.47 13.11
CA CYS A 12 -30.81 -43.57 13.51
C CYS A 12 -29.53 -44.36 13.76
N SER A 13 -28.60 -44.34 12.80
CA SER A 13 -27.20 -44.67 13.04
C SER A 13 -26.53 -43.48 13.73
N LEU A 14 -26.43 -43.54 15.03
CA LEU A 14 -25.55 -42.68 15.85
C LEU A 14 -24.08 -43.01 15.49
N ALA A 15 -23.56 -42.36 14.46
CA ALA A 15 -22.12 -42.23 14.27
C ALA A 15 -21.61 -41.20 15.30
N SER A 16 -21.00 -41.70 16.36
CA SER A 16 -20.25 -40.88 17.32
C SER A 16 -19.21 -40.07 16.59
N PHE A 17 -19.49 -38.80 16.28
CA PHE A 17 -18.49 -37.80 15.99
C PHE A 17 -17.76 -37.53 17.31
N CYS A 18 -16.64 -38.21 17.53
CA CYS A 18 -15.59 -37.73 18.41
C CYS A 18 -15.09 -36.42 17.83
N LEU A 19 -15.76 -35.31 18.13
CA LEU A 19 -15.19 -33.98 18.07
C LEU A 19 -14.04 -33.99 19.06
N SER A 20 -12.85 -34.27 18.53
CA SER A 20 -11.62 -33.85 19.16
C SER A 20 -11.76 -32.35 19.37
N SER A 21 -12.07 -31.95 20.59
CA SER A 21 -11.95 -30.59 21.09
C SER A 21 -10.45 -30.23 21.16
N ALA A 22 -9.83 -30.13 19.98
CA ALA A 22 -8.68 -29.23 19.84
C ALA A 22 -9.27 -27.84 20.12
N ALA A 23 -9.18 -27.42 21.38
CA ALA A 23 -9.42 -26.05 21.78
C ALA A 23 -8.70 -25.18 20.76
N LEU A 24 -9.44 -24.48 19.91
CA LEU A 24 -8.91 -23.42 19.06
C LEU A 24 -8.23 -22.46 20.04
N ALA A 25 -6.92 -22.57 20.18
CA ALA A 25 -6.12 -21.62 20.95
C ALA A 25 -6.44 -20.28 20.32
N ARG A 26 -7.33 -19.48 20.96
CA ARG A 26 -7.64 -18.12 20.51
C ARG A 26 -6.33 -17.44 20.31
N SER A 27 -6.00 -17.09 19.08
CA SER A 27 -4.77 -16.37 18.77
C SER A 27 -4.76 -15.08 19.57
N LEU A 28 -3.70 -14.82 20.34
CA LEU A 28 -3.56 -13.62 21.13
C LEU A 28 -3.69 -12.38 20.22
N PRO A 29 -4.46 -11.33 20.62
CA PRO A 29 -4.62 -10.14 19.83
C PRO A 29 -3.29 -9.36 19.75
N SER A 30 -2.97 -8.79 18.58
CA SER A 30 -1.97 -7.72 18.53
C SER A 30 -2.61 -6.43 19.01
N VAL A 31 -1.90 -5.67 19.87
CA VAL A 31 -2.43 -4.46 20.50
C VAL A 31 -1.52 -3.28 20.19
N GLY A 32 -2.09 -2.12 19.89
CA GLY A 32 -1.41 -0.84 19.70
C GLY A 32 -1.96 0.23 20.61
N PHE A 33 -1.11 1.14 21.08
CA PHE A 33 -1.48 2.31 21.89
C PHE A 33 -1.04 3.58 21.19
N TYR A 34 -1.93 4.56 21.05
CA TYR A 34 -1.62 5.85 20.43
C TYR A 34 -2.31 7.03 21.11
N TYR A 35 -1.51 7.92 21.70
CA TYR A 35 -1.95 9.13 22.39
C TYR A 35 -1.48 10.41 21.69
N GLY A 36 -1.08 10.31 20.40
CA GLY A 36 -0.68 11.47 19.61
C GLY A 36 -1.85 12.37 19.20
N GLY A 37 -1.59 13.68 19.05
CA GLY A 37 -2.62 14.65 18.63
C GLY A 37 -2.86 14.74 17.12
N GLY A 38 -2.03 14.08 16.31
CA GLY A 38 -2.15 14.02 14.85
C GLY A 38 -3.01 12.85 14.34
N ALA A 39 -3.14 12.64 13.00
CA ALA A 39 -3.77 11.45 12.44
C ALA A 39 -3.11 10.18 13.01
N ALA A 40 -3.92 9.22 13.47
CA ALA A 40 -3.36 7.91 13.80
C ALA A 40 -2.74 7.36 12.52
N PRO A 41 -1.43 7.06 12.51
CA PRO A 41 -0.78 6.54 11.33
C PRO A 41 -1.52 5.31 10.78
N ALA A 42 -1.60 5.19 9.45
CA ALA A 42 -2.26 4.08 8.79
C ALA A 42 -1.77 2.70 9.28
N ALA A 43 -0.52 2.64 9.76
CA ALA A 43 0.09 1.45 10.35
C ALA A 43 -0.64 0.90 11.59
N PHE A 44 -1.49 1.67 12.24
CA PHE A 44 -2.33 1.13 13.32
C PHE A 44 -3.39 0.15 12.82
N ARG A 45 -3.69 0.12 11.51
CA ARG A 45 -4.54 -0.92 10.88
C ARG A 45 -3.98 -2.34 11.04
N ASP A 46 -2.70 -2.50 11.35
CA ASP A 46 -2.05 -3.80 11.56
C ASP A 46 -2.37 -4.45 12.92
N PHE A 47 -2.95 -3.71 13.85
CA PHE A 47 -3.30 -4.22 15.18
C PHE A 47 -4.76 -4.67 15.25
N HIS A 48 -5.05 -5.73 16.01
CA HIS A 48 -6.43 -6.17 16.27
C HIS A 48 -7.15 -5.23 17.24
N TRP A 49 -6.44 -4.71 18.23
CA TRP A 49 -6.93 -3.78 19.23
C TRP A 49 -6.09 -2.52 19.22
N VAL A 50 -6.76 -1.37 19.29
CA VAL A 50 -6.08 -0.09 19.35
C VAL A 50 -6.64 0.74 20.49
N VAL A 51 -5.78 1.17 21.40
CA VAL A 51 -6.13 2.09 22.49
C VAL A 51 -5.75 3.50 22.09
N VAL A 52 -6.69 4.44 22.22
CA VAL A 52 -6.52 5.85 21.84
C VAL A 52 -6.95 6.80 22.94
N ASP A 53 -6.35 8.00 22.97
CA ASP A 53 -6.81 9.09 23.83
C ASP A 53 -7.92 9.90 23.12
N PRO A 54 -9.20 9.76 23.52
CA PRO A 54 -10.32 10.42 22.86
C PRO A 54 -10.34 11.94 23.12
N GLY A 55 -9.57 12.44 24.08
CA GLY A 55 -9.42 13.88 24.36
C GLY A 55 -8.56 14.60 23.32
N ARG A 56 -7.71 13.86 22.64
CA ARG A 56 -6.79 14.40 21.64
C ARG A 56 -7.24 14.18 20.21
N ARG A 57 -8.26 13.32 19.98
CA ARG A 57 -8.72 13.05 18.61
C ARG A 57 -10.06 12.35 18.45
N ARG A 58 -10.77 12.67 17.32
CA ARG A 58 -11.84 11.84 16.76
C ARG A 58 -11.18 10.76 15.86
N LEU A 59 -11.58 9.51 16.04
CA LEU A 59 -11.13 8.42 15.16
C LEU A 59 -11.66 8.62 13.74
N PRO A 60 -10.87 8.33 12.69
CA PRO A 60 -11.41 8.21 11.36
C PRO A 60 -12.51 7.14 11.33
N ARG A 61 -13.64 7.42 10.67
CA ARG A 61 -14.79 6.50 10.58
C ARG A 61 -14.40 5.12 10.06
N ASP A 62 -13.40 5.05 9.20
CA ASP A 62 -12.92 3.79 8.59
C ASP A 62 -12.14 2.89 9.55
N PHE A 63 -11.65 3.44 10.66
CA PHE A 63 -10.91 2.68 11.68
C PHE A 63 -11.83 1.79 12.52
N ALA A 64 -13.07 2.23 12.74
CA ALA A 64 -14.02 1.58 13.65
C ALA A 64 -14.64 0.29 13.10
N SER A 65 -14.64 0.04 11.78
CA SER A 65 -15.37 -1.08 11.17
C SER A 65 -14.60 -2.42 11.20
N ARG A 66 -13.28 -2.41 11.32
CA ARG A 66 -12.43 -3.61 11.22
C ARG A 66 -11.63 -3.96 12.47
N GLN A 67 -11.58 -3.07 13.48
CA GLN A 67 -10.75 -3.22 14.67
C GLN A 67 -11.55 -2.93 15.93
N LYS A 68 -11.17 -3.56 17.05
CA LYS A 68 -11.69 -3.14 18.35
C LYS A 68 -10.90 -1.92 18.83
N VAL A 69 -11.56 -0.79 18.88
CA VAL A 69 -10.98 0.46 19.36
C VAL A 69 -11.42 0.72 20.78
N PHE A 70 -10.43 0.98 21.64
CA PHE A 70 -10.63 1.24 23.07
C PHE A 70 -10.34 2.72 23.37
N ALA A 71 -11.28 3.39 23.97
CA ALA A 71 -11.08 4.74 24.47
C ALA A 71 -10.35 4.69 25.82
N TYR A 72 -9.27 5.46 25.95
CA TYR A 72 -8.63 5.69 27.23
C TYR A 72 -9.59 6.38 28.20
N ALA A 73 -9.73 5.83 29.39
CA ALA A 73 -10.55 6.37 30.46
C ALA A 73 -9.86 6.18 31.81
N SER A 74 -9.45 7.28 32.47
CA SER A 74 -8.85 7.22 33.79
C SER A 74 -9.95 7.11 34.85
N MET A 75 -9.97 6.00 35.58
CA MET A 75 -11.04 5.69 36.53
C MET A 75 -10.64 5.93 37.98
N GLY A 76 -9.38 5.76 38.34
CA GLY A 76 -8.88 5.94 39.72
C GLY A 76 -8.21 7.29 39.95
N GLU A 77 -8.04 8.11 38.91
CA GLU A 77 -7.31 9.37 39.01
C GLU A 77 -7.83 10.37 37.97
N THR A 78 -7.86 11.66 38.30
CA THR A 78 -8.21 12.69 37.30
C THR A 78 -7.06 12.85 36.32
N THR A 79 -7.40 13.05 35.03
CA THR A 79 -6.40 13.43 34.01
C THR A 79 -6.23 14.94 34.04
N PRO A 80 -5.05 15.48 34.41
CA PRO A 80 -4.82 16.93 34.45
C PRO A 80 -5.14 17.61 33.13
N GLY A 81 -5.86 18.75 33.21
CA GLY A 81 -6.27 19.53 32.04
C GLY A 81 -7.43 18.93 31.24
N ASN A 82 -7.99 17.78 31.62
CA ASN A 82 -9.15 17.22 30.96
C ASN A 82 -10.46 17.82 31.54
N PRO A 83 -11.25 18.56 30.72
CA PRO A 83 -12.47 19.26 31.21
C PRO A 83 -13.55 18.31 31.73
N ARG A 84 -13.51 17.02 31.36
CA ARG A 84 -14.47 16.03 31.88
C ARG A 84 -14.37 15.79 33.37
N TYR A 85 -13.22 16.11 34.00
CA TYR A 85 -13.01 16.00 35.46
C TYR A 85 -13.19 17.33 36.19
N ALA A 86 -13.52 18.44 35.49
CA ALA A 86 -13.65 19.75 36.12
C ALA A 86 -14.79 19.81 37.15
N GLY A 87 -15.86 19.08 36.94
CA GLY A 87 -17.02 18.99 37.83
C GLY A 87 -16.98 17.82 38.82
N LEU A 88 -15.84 17.21 39.06
CA LEU A 88 -15.73 16.12 40.03
C LEU A 88 -16.03 16.67 41.44
N PRO A 89 -17.02 16.10 42.18
CA PRO A 89 -17.34 16.56 43.54
C PRO A 89 -16.13 16.53 44.46
N GLY A 90 -15.95 17.52 45.27
CA GLY A 90 -14.82 17.65 46.20
C GLY A 90 -14.65 16.44 47.13
N GLY A 91 -15.78 15.88 47.59
CA GLY A 91 -15.81 14.65 48.39
C GLY A 91 -15.30 13.38 47.67
N CYS A 92 -15.11 13.44 46.36
CA CYS A 92 -14.60 12.33 45.58
C CYS A 92 -13.06 12.31 45.48
N VAL A 93 -12.34 13.17 46.17
CA VAL A 93 -10.88 13.28 46.09
C VAL A 93 -10.24 12.78 47.39
N LEU A 94 -9.48 11.68 47.30
CA LEU A 94 -8.67 11.15 48.39
C LEU A 94 -7.40 11.99 48.62
N GLY A 95 -6.84 12.58 47.57
CA GLY A 95 -5.64 13.38 47.65
C GLY A 95 -5.03 13.61 46.25
N ARG A 96 -3.81 14.20 46.23
CA ARG A 96 -3.10 14.51 44.98
C ARG A 96 -2.05 13.46 44.67
N ASP A 97 -1.98 13.03 43.42
CA ASP A 97 -0.86 12.28 42.89
C ASP A 97 0.31 13.22 42.57
N THR A 98 1.42 13.05 43.26
CA THR A 98 2.63 13.87 43.08
C THR A 98 3.44 13.44 41.83
N VAL A 99 3.15 12.29 41.24
CA VAL A 99 3.90 11.76 40.09
C VAL A 99 3.28 12.25 38.78
N TRP A 100 1.94 12.17 38.66
CA TRP A 100 1.19 12.50 37.43
C TRP A 100 0.44 13.82 37.52
N GLY A 101 0.34 14.40 38.73
CA GLY A 101 -0.29 15.69 38.96
C GLY A 101 -1.81 15.66 39.03
N GLY A 102 -2.42 14.47 38.90
CA GLY A 102 -3.86 14.26 39.04
C GLY A 102 -4.34 14.21 40.49
N ARG A 103 -5.64 14.07 40.70
CA ARG A 103 -6.29 13.85 42.00
C ARG A 103 -6.81 12.42 42.03
N ILE A 104 -6.44 11.66 43.06
CA ILE A 104 -6.85 10.25 43.25
C ILE A 104 -8.32 10.24 43.67
N ILE A 105 -9.13 9.42 43.00
CA ILE A 105 -10.59 9.38 43.17
C ILE A 105 -10.96 8.30 44.19
N ASP A 106 -11.91 8.64 45.07
CA ASP A 106 -12.51 7.75 46.07
C ASP A 106 -13.58 6.85 45.40
N LEU A 107 -13.19 5.64 45.04
CA LEU A 107 -14.11 4.69 44.41
C LEU A 107 -15.00 3.98 45.42
N ALA A 108 -14.74 4.07 46.72
CA ALA A 108 -15.63 3.54 47.76
C ALA A 108 -16.98 4.27 47.79
N ARG A 109 -17.02 5.55 47.43
CA ARG A 109 -18.24 6.39 47.41
C ARG A 109 -19.05 6.14 46.14
N HIS A 110 -20.37 6.03 46.30
CA HIS A 110 -21.29 5.79 45.19
C HIS A 110 -21.29 6.96 44.19
N GLU A 111 -21.40 8.18 44.68
CA GLU A 111 -21.48 9.41 43.89
C GLU A 111 -20.27 9.56 42.93
N CYS A 112 -19.09 9.09 43.34
CA CYS A 112 -17.87 9.16 42.56
C CYS A 112 -17.91 8.18 41.40
N ARG A 113 -18.45 6.97 41.61
CA ARG A 113 -18.65 5.97 40.59
C ARG A 113 -19.70 6.41 39.54
N GLU A 114 -20.80 6.99 39.99
CA GLU A 114 -21.86 7.56 39.09
C GLU A 114 -21.26 8.70 38.25
N TYR A 115 -20.45 9.59 38.88
CA TYR A 115 -19.76 10.63 38.13
C TYR A 115 -18.90 10.04 37.00
N LEU A 116 -18.08 9.00 37.29
CA LEU A 116 -17.21 8.36 36.31
C LEU A 116 -18.04 7.68 35.19
N LEU A 117 -19.13 7.00 35.54
CA LEU A 117 -20.01 6.39 34.57
C LEU A 117 -20.65 7.46 33.65
N HIS A 118 -21.30 8.47 34.23
CA HIS A 118 -22.10 9.41 33.45
C HIS A 118 -21.30 10.52 32.77
N ARG A 119 -20.15 10.92 33.36
CA ARG A 119 -19.34 12.05 32.82
C ARG A 119 -18.11 11.59 32.02
N ILE A 120 -17.67 10.35 32.18
CA ILE A 120 -16.51 9.83 31.47
C ILE A 120 -16.95 8.75 30.45
N ILE A 121 -17.67 7.71 30.87
CA ILE A 121 -17.98 6.54 30.01
C ILE A 121 -19.13 6.83 29.05
N ASP A 122 -20.30 7.36 29.54
CA ASP A 122 -21.46 7.62 28.69
C ASP A 122 -21.16 8.53 27.49
N PRO A 123 -20.40 9.65 27.65
CA PRO A 123 -20.04 10.48 26.50
C PRO A 123 -19.19 9.76 25.47
N LEU A 124 -18.32 8.84 25.90
CA LEU A 124 -17.49 8.03 24.99
C LEU A 124 -18.34 7.01 24.23
N TRP A 125 -19.30 6.38 24.92
CA TRP A 125 -20.25 5.48 24.29
C TRP A 125 -21.10 6.19 23.24
N LYS A 126 -21.61 7.38 23.55
CA LYS A 126 -22.36 8.24 22.62
C LYS A 126 -21.54 8.67 21.41
N GLN A 127 -20.20 8.78 21.56
CA GLN A 127 -19.28 9.05 20.45
C GLN A 127 -19.01 7.83 19.57
N GLY A 128 -19.56 6.65 19.90
CA GLY A 128 -19.44 5.43 19.12
C GLY A 128 -18.38 4.44 19.61
N TYR A 129 -17.64 4.73 20.68
CA TYR A 129 -16.73 3.76 21.27
C TYR A 129 -17.49 2.57 21.85
N ARG A 130 -16.96 1.37 21.63
CA ARG A 130 -17.51 0.11 22.16
C ARG A 130 -16.47 -0.63 23.00
N GLY A 131 -15.32 -0.04 23.22
CA GLY A 131 -14.26 -0.54 24.09
C GLY A 131 -13.70 0.56 24.97
N PHE A 132 -13.33 0.25 26.20
CA PHE A 132 -12.73 1.17 27.14
C PHE A 132 -11.47 0.58 27.75
N PHE A 133 -10.40 1.37 27.78
CA PHE A 133 -9.17 1.07 28.51
C PHE A 133 -9.23 1.83 29.83
N LEU A 134 -9.50 1.08 30.90
CA LEU A 134 -9.69 1.61 32.25
C LEU A 134 -8.33 1.75 32.95
N ASP A 135 -7.90 2.99 33.15
CA ASP A 135 -6.59 3.32 33.70
C ASP A 135 -6.64 3.76 35.16
N ALA A 136 -5.47 3.77 35.81
CA ALA A 136 -5.26 4.26 37.17
C ALA A 136 -6.02 3.47 38.27
N LEU A 137 -6.36 2.20 38.01
CA LEU A 137 -7.20 1.38 38.90
C LEU A 137 -6.55 1.10 40.26
N ASP A 138 -5.24 1.17 40.37
CA ASP A 138 -4.46 0.93 41.61
C ASP A 138 -4.03 2.23 42.32
N SER A 139 -4.42 3.43 41.82
CA SER A 139 -3.93 4.72 42.35
C SER A 139 -4.27 4.95 43.82
N TYR A 140 -5.45 4.47 44.28
CA TYR A 140 -5.85 4.55 45.67
C TYR A 140 -4.82 3.95 46.66
N GLN A 141 -4.06 2.93 46.23
CA GLN A 141 -3.06 2.25 47.07
C GLN A 141 -1.93 3.17 47.55
N ARG A 142 -1.76 4.34 46.91
CA ARG A 142 -0.74 5.34 47.28
C ARG A 142 -1.11 6.12 48.54
N LEU A 143 -2.42 6.29 48.77
CA LEU A 143 -2.97 7.14 49.85
C LEU A 143 -3.77 6.34 50.87
N VAL A 144 -4.40 5.24 50.48
CA VAL A 144 -5.26 4.46 51.35
C VAL A 144 -4.45 3.41 52.10
N HIS A 145 -4.41 3.54 53.43
CA HIS A 145 -3.75 2.62 54.33
C HIS A 145 -4.79 1.85 55.17
N GLY A 146 -4.44 0.63 55.58
CA GLY A 146 -5.32 -0.25 56.34
C GLY A 146 -6.22 -1.16 55.51
N ALA A 147 -6.49 -2.34 56.03
CA ALA A 147 -7.18 -3.41 55.26
C ALA A 147 -8.62 -3.08 54.96
N ARG A 148 -9.36 -2.50 55.92
CA ARG A 148 -10.81 -2.13 55.74
C ARG A 148 -11.03 -1.06 54.67
N ALA A 149 -10.23 0.00 54.69
CA ALA A 149 -10.32 1.09 53.74
C ALA A 149 -9.95 0.60 52.29
N ARG A 150 -8.88 -0.18 52.16
CA ARG A 150 -8.49 -0.81 50.89
C ARG A 150 -9.57 -1.75 50.34
N ALA A 151 -10.24 -2.53 51.23
CA ALA A 151 -11.34 -3.40 50.82
C ALA A 151 -12.56 -2.61 50.31
N ALA A 152 -12.86 -1.43 50.90
CA ALA A 152 -13.89 -0.52 50.46
C ALA A 152 -13.59 -0.02 49.03
N GLU A 153 -12.36 0.49 48.75
CA GLU A 153 -11.92 0.90 47.43
C GLU A 153 -12.02 -0.24 46.38
N GLN A 154 -11.55 -1.43 46.73
CA GLN A 154 -11.63 -2.59 45.90
C GLN A 154 -13.08 -2.97 45.55
N THR A 155 -13.98 -2.87 46.54
CA THR A 155 -15.40 -3.16 46.32
C THR A 155 -16.05 -2.09 45.44
N GLY A 156 -15.67 -0.80 45.63
CA GLY A 156 -16.06 0.28 44.76
C GLY A 156 -15.60 0.07 43.30
N LEU A 157 -14.36 -0.31 43.13
CA LEU A 157 -13.81 -0.59 41.79
C LEU A 157 -14.56 -1.75 41.10
N VAL A 158 -14.88 -2.82 41.82
CA VAL A 158 -15.69 -3.94 41.25
C VAL A 158 -17.07 -3.46 40.85
N ARG A 159 -17.71 -2.64 41.71
CA ARG A 159 -19.03 -2.07 41.37
C ARG A 159 -18.97 -1.17 40.16
N LEU A 160 -17.95 -0.32 40.01
CA LEU A 160 -17.77 0.56 38.86
C LEU A 160 -17.63 -0.26 37.57
N ILE A 161 -16.77 -1.28 37.56
CA ILE A 161 -16.57 -2.13 36.36
C ILE A 161 -17.88 -2.79 35.93
N ARG A 162 -18.64 -3.35 36.89
CA ARG A 162 -19.95 -3.96 36.60
C ARG A 162 -21.03 -2.95 36.20
N SER A 163 -21.02 -1.74 36.78
CA SER A 163 -21.94 -0.68 36.36
C SER A 163 -21.70 -0.25 34.91
N ILE A 164 -20.46 -0.23 34.46
CA ILE A 164 -20.14 0.07 33.04
C ILE A 164 -20.75 -1.00 32.12
N GLU A 165 -20.60 -2.30 32.46
CA GLU A 165 -21.16 -3.37 31.66
C GLU A 165 -22.68 -3.38 31.68
N ALA A 166 -23.30 -3.13 32.85
CA ALA A 166 -24.75 -3.06 33.01
C ALA A 166 -25.36 -1.89 32.22
N ALA A 167 -24.72 -0.71 32.24
CA ALA A 167 -25.17 0.47 31.49
C ALA A 167 -24.91 0.36 29.99
N HIS A 168 -23.89 -0.36 29.60
CA HIS A 168 -23.43 -0.52 28.20
C HIS A 168 -23.18 -1.98 27.86
N PRO A 169 -24.23 -2.80 27.67
CA PRO A 169 -24.10 -4.23 27.39
C PRO A 169 -23.23 -4.48 26.13
N GLY A 170 -22.25 -5.37 26.28
CA GLY A 170 -21.29 -5.70 25.22
C GLY A 170 -20.09 -4.75 25.13
N ALA A 171 -19.93 -3.80 26.06
CA ALA A 171 -18.72 -3.00 26.17
C ALA A 171 -17.49 -3.89 26.43
N ALA A 172 -16.44 -3.74 25.63
CA ALA A 172 -15.18 -4.46 25.83
C ALA A 172 -14.30 -3.66 26.83
N LEU A 173 -13.94 -4.25 27.97
CA LEU A 173 -13.17 -3.59 29.01
C LEU A 173 -11.75 -4.15 29.11
N ILE A 174 -10.73 -3.28 29.02
CA ILE A 174 -9.33 -3.60 29.30
C ILE A 174 -8.94 -2.86 30.59
N ALA A 175 -8.43 -3.56 31.60
CA ALA A 175 -7.94 -2.95 32.84
C ALA A 175 -6.44 -2.69 32.77
N ASN A 176 -5.97 -1.51 33.17
CA ASN A 176 -4.56 -1.26 33.49
C ASN A 176 -4.28 -1.68 34.93
N ARG A 177 -3.55 -2.78 35.08
CA ARG A 177 -3.32 -3.44 36.36
C ARG A 177 -4.62 -3.92 37.02
N GLY A 178 -5.08 -3.30 38.14
CA GLY A 178 -6.28 -3.76 38.88
C GLY A 178 -6.16 -5.17 39.45
N PHE A 179 -4.94 -5.65 39.71
CA PHE A 179 -4.66 -7.03 40.12
C PHE A 179 -5.35 -7.43 41.43
N SER A 180 -5.62 -6.46 42.32
CA SER A 180 -6.28 -6.67 43.60
C SER A 180 -7.73 -7.13 43.49
N VAL A 181 -8.41 -6.78 42.42
CA VAL A 181 -9.84 -7.11 42.16
C VAL A 181 -10.01 -8.15 41.05
N LEU A 182 -8.94 -8.58 40.39
CA LEU A 182 -8.99 -9.43 39.20
C LEU A 182 -9.83 -10.70 39.39
N ALA A 183 -9.72 -11.36 40.53
CA ALA A 183 -10.52 -12.56 40.82
C ALA A 183 -12.02 -12.35 40.77
N ARG A 184 -12.48 -11.13 41.05
CA ARG A 184 -13.89 -10.73 41.09
C ARG A 184 -14.44 -10.19 39.75
N VAL A 185 -13.52 -9.72 38.85
CA VAL A 185 -13.92 -9.01 37.60
C VAL A 185 -13.33 -9.65 36.34
N HIS A 186 -12.62 -10.76 36.42
CA HIS A 186 -11.96 -11.35 35.24
C HIS A 186 -12.94 -11.72 34.12
N ARG A 187 -14.21 -12.00 34.42
CA ARG A 187 -15.25 -12.31 33.44
C ARG A 187 -15.81 -11.07 32.75
N ASP A 188 -15.65 -9.89 33.38
CA ASP A 188 -16.13 -8.61 32.89
C ASP A 188 -15.05 -7.93 31.99
N LEU A 189 -13.86 -8.54 31.86
CA LEU A 189 -12.72 -7.99 31.15
C LEU A 189 -12.39 -8.81 29.88
N VAL A 190 -11.91 -8.14 28.85
CA VAL A 190 -11.35 -8.79 27.65
C VAL A 190 -9.83 -8.89 27.68
N GLY A 191 -9.15 -8.18 28.59
CA GLY A 191 -7.70 -8.21 28.77
C GLY A 191 -7.21 -7.34 29.92
N VAL A 192 -5.96 -7.55 30.33
CA VAL A 192 -5.31 -6.75 31.35
C VAL A 192 -3.97 -6.25 30.85
N VAL A 193 -3.72 -4.96 31.00
CA VAL A 193 -2.46 -4.28 30.65
C VAL A 193 -1.62 -4.10 31.92
N ALA A 194 -0.30 -4.21 31.76
CA ALA A 194 0.66 -3.71 32.73
C ALA A 194 1.84 -3.07 32.02
N GLU A 195 2.32 -1.98 32.58
CA GLU A 195 3.41 -1.21 32.01
C GLU A 195 4.75 -1.51 32.68
N SER A 196 5.83 -1.36 31.90
CA SER A 196 7.21 -1.41 32.41
C SER A 196 7.61 -2.78 32.97
N LEU A 197 7.71 -3.79 32.07
CA LEU A 197 8.22 -5.11 32.45
C LEU A 197 9.75 -5.17 32.41
N PHE A 198 10.37 -4.77 31.31
CA PHE A 198 11.83 -4.71 31.13
C PHE A 198 12.34 -3.28 31.04
N HIS A 199 11.57 -2.41 30.38
CA HIS A 199 11.93 -1.02 30.14
C HIS A 199 10.77 -0.09 30.52
N GLY A 200 11.08 0.93 31.32
CA GLY A 200 10.12 1.89 31.80
C GLY A 200 10.47 3.31 31.39
N TRP A 201 9.46 4.19 31.45
CA TRP A 201 9.58 5.63 31.30
C TRP A 201 9.36 6.32 32.65
N SER A 202 10.23 7.27 32.98
CA SER A 202 10.05 8.10 34.16
C SER A 202 9.48 9.45 33.76
N GLN A 203 8.21 9.70 34.12
CA GLN A 203 7.57 10.97 33.83
C GLN A 203 8.23 12.14 34.56
N ARG A 204 8.74 11.89 35.77
CA ARG A 204 9.42 12.90 36.58
C ARG A 204 10.75 13.36 35.99
N SER A 205 11.63 12.41 35.61
CA SER A 205 12.97 12.72 35.07
C SER A 205 13.00 12.76 33.54
N LYS A 206 11.90 12.43 32.85
CA LYS A 206 11.82 12.32 31.38
C LYS A 206 12.89 11.40 30.79
N THR A 207 13.17 10.27 31.47
CA THR A 207 14.20 9.31 31.08
C THR A 207 13.67 7.89 30.95
N TYR A 208 14.29 7.14 30.06
CA TYR A 208 14.08 5.70 29.94
C TYR A 208 14.95 4.97 30.96
N ARG A 209 14.42 3.90 31.57
CA ARG A 209 15.13 3.11 32.58
C ARG A 209 14.87 1.62 32.44
N ARG A 210 15.84 0.80 32.86
CA ARG A 210 15.61 -0.63 32.99
C ARG A 210 14.83 -0.90 34.28
N VAL A 211 13.94 -1.88 34.25
CA VAL A 211 13.16 -2.31 35.43
C VAL A 211 13.99 -3.25 36.29
N PRO A 212 14.14 -2.99 37.61
CA PRO A 212 14.87 -3.86 38.52
C PRO A 212 14.31 -5.29 38.58
N ALA A 213 15.18 -6.26 38.77
CA ALA A 213 14.80 -7.68 38.76
C ALA A 213 13.69 -8.06 39.74
N PRO A 214 13.69 -7.55 41.02
CA PRO A 214 12.60 -7.84 41.96
C PRO A 214 11.22 -7.36 41.46
N ALA A 215 11.14 -6.12 40.98
CA ALA A 215 9.90 -5.54 40.43
C ALA A 215 9.40 -6.33 39.19
N ARG A 216 10.33 -6.68 38.32
CA ARG A 216 10.02 -7.51 37.14
C ARG A 216 9.46 -8.89 37.56
N ARG A 217 10.11 -9.59 38.52
CA ARG A 217 9.61 -10.88 39.03
C ARG A 217 8.21 -10.76 39.63
N ALA A 218 7.97 -9.72 40.40
CA ALA A 218 6.64 -9.44 40.96
C ALA A 218 5.58 -9.25 39.89
N LEU A 219 5.87 -8.44 38.86
CA LEU A 219 4.96 -8.19 37.75
C LEU A 219 4.69 -9.46 36.92
N ILE A 220 5.70 -10.29 36.65
CA ILE A 220 5.54 -11.57 35.97
C ILE A 220 4.55 -12.48 36.71
N ARG A 221 4.62 -12.54 38.05
CA ARG A 221 3.66 -13.34 38.84
C ARG A 221 2.23 -12.87 38.63
N GLN A 222 2.00 -11.55 38.61
CA GLN A 222 0.66 -11.00 38.37
C GLN A 222 0.16 -11.29 36.93
N LEU A 223 1.02 -11.09 35.94
CA LEU A 223 0.68 -11.37 34.53
C LEU A 223 0.37 -12.85 34.28
N ARG A 224 1.06 -13.77 34.98
CA ARG A 224 0.73 -15.20 34.94
C ARG A 224 -0.65 -15.50 35.55
N ARG A 225 -1.04 -14.78 36.61
CA ARG A 225 -2.39 -14.90 37.21
C ARG A 225 -3.46 -14.40 36.18
N VAL A 226 -3.21 -13.30 35.46
CA VAL A 226 -4.10 -12.85 34.39
C VAL A 226 -4.33 -13.95 33.38
N ARG A 227 -3.26 -14.61 32.91
CA ARG A 227 -3.35 -15.72 31.96
C ARG A 227 -4.09 -16.93 32.52
N ALA A 228 -3.94 -17.23 33.81
CA ALA A 228 -4.66 -18.33 34.46
C ALA A 228 -6.18 -18.12 34.43
N TYR A 229 -6.66 -16.89 34.35
CA TYR A 229 -8.08 -16.56 34.10
C TYR A 229 -8.48 -16.58 32.62
N GLY A 230 -7.59 -17.02 31.71
CA GLY A 230 -7.87 -17.06 30.28
C GLY A 230 -7.79 -15.71 29.56
N LEU A 231 -7.35 -14.65 30.24
CA LEU A 231 -7.25 -13.30 29.70
C LEU A 231 -5.91 -13.03 29.01
N PRO A 232 -5.87 -12.29 27.90
CA PRO A 232 -4.65 -11.68 27.37
C PRO A 232 -3.98 -10.81 28.42
N ALA A 233 -2.71 -11.13 28.77
CA ALA A 233 -1.86 -10.32 29.62
C ALA A 233 -0.99 -9.44 28.73
N ILE A 234 -1.31 -8.15 28.65
CA ILE A 234 -0.70 -7.18 27.73
C ILE A 234 0.39 -6.43 28.48
N VAL A 235 1.56 -6.27 27.86
CA VAL A 235 2.71 -5.57 28.43
C VAL A 235 3.10 -4.40 27.55
N VAL A 236 3.13 -3.20 28.11
CA VAL A 236 3.64 -2.00 27.44
C VAL A 236 5.02 -1.67 28.01
N ASP A 237 6.06 -1.73 27.17
CA ASP A 237 7.41 -1.30 27.50
C ASP A 237 7.82 -0.06 26.72
N TYR A 238 8.75 0.72 27.28
CA TYR A 238 9.13 2.02 26.77
C TYR A 238 10.59 2.09 26.39
N LEU A 239 10.86 2.40 25.10
CA LEU A 239 12.21 2.61 24.58
C LEU A 239 12.26 3.87 23.69
N PRO A 240 13.41 4.56 23.59
CA PRO A 240 13.53 5.75 22.74
C PRO A 240 13.32 5.40 21.27
N ALA A 241 12.70 6.31 20.53
CA ALA A 241 12.62 6.22 19.08
C ALA A 241 14.03 6.39 18.49
N ARG A 242 14.44 5.46 17.61
CA ARG A 242 15.72 5.48 16.88
C ARG A 242 15.48 5.04 15.46
N LEU A 243 16.39 5.39 14.55
CA LEU A 243 16.37 4.91 13.16
C LEU A 243 16.34 3.38 13.08
N ASP A 244 17.13 2.71 13.91
CA ASP A 244 17.09 1.25 14.06
C ASP A 244 16.11 0.85 15.16
N ARG A 245 14.97 0.29 14.75
CA ARG A 245 13.92 -0.20 15.64
C ARG A 245 14.15 -1.63 16.14
N ARG A 246 15.32 -2.23 15.90
CA ARG A 246 15.63 -3.60 16.33
C ARG A 246 15.42 -3.80 17.84
N GLY A 247 15.79 -2.83 18.66
CA GLY A 247 15.59 -2.90 20.10
C GLY A 247 14.12 -3.05 20.51
N TRP A 248 13.21 -2.36 19.81
CA TRP A 248 11.76 -2.48 20.05
C TRP A 248 11.26 -3.88 19.72
N TRP A 249 11.68 -4.41 18.57
CA TRP A 249 11.28 -5.74 18.13
C TRP A 249 11.88 -6.84 19.01
N GLN A 250 13.13 -6.71 19.43
CA GLN A 250 13.78 -7.66 20.35
C GLN A 250 13.06 -7.73 21.69
N ASP A 251 12.71 -6.59 22.26
CA ASP A 251 11.97 -6.51 23.53
C ASP A 251 10.55 -7.08 23.40
N ALA A 252 9.84 -6.73 22.32
CA ALA A 252 8.53 -7.30 22.01
C ALA A 252 8.60 -8.85 21.88
N ARG A 253 9.58 -9.39 21.17
CA ARG A 253 9.79 -10.84 21.07
C ARG A 253 10.09 -11.49 22.41
N ARG A 254 10.88 -10.83 23.27
CA ARG A 254 11.17 -11.31 24.62
C ARG A 254 9.91 -11.41 25.48
N ILE A 255 9.06 -10.39 25.43
CA ILE A 255 7.75 -10.38 26.13
C ILE A 255 6.85 -11.48 25.57
N ALA A 256 6.75 -11.61 24.24
CA ALA A 256 5.95 -12.63 23.56
C ALA A 256 6.42 -14.06 23.89
N GLY A 257 7.73 -14.28 24.00
CA GLY A 257 8.33 -15.56 24.40
C GLY A 257 7.95 -16.02 25.81
N MET A 258 7.48 -15.10 26.65
CA MET A 258 6.92 -15.41 27.98
C MET A 258 5.41 -15.70 27.94
N GLY A 259 4.80 -15.66 26.75
CA GLY A 259 3.37 -15.87 26.52
C GLY A 259 2.51 -14.64 26.84
N PHE A 260 3.08 -13.43 26.89
CA PHE A 260 2.36 -12.18 27.06
C PHE A 260 2.20 -11.46 25.72
N VAL A 261 1.25 -10.54 25.65
CA VAL A 261 1.01 -9.71 24.46
C VAL A 261 1.86 -8.45 24.58
N PRO A 262 2.90 -8.27 23.74
CA PRO A 262 3.76 -7.11 23.82
C PRO A 262 3.20 -5.88 23.10
N TYR A 263 3.58 -4.69 23.59
CA TYR A 263 3.62 -3.45 22.83
C TYR A 263 4.79 -2.59 23.33
N VAL A 264 5.79 -2.38 22.49
CA VAL A 264 6.98 -1.57 22.80
C VAL A 264 6.91 -0.27 22.02
N THR A 265 7.00 0.86 22.71
CA THR A 265 6.80 2.19 22.12
C THR A 265 7.62 3.26 22.84
N ASN A 266 7.47 4.54 22.46
CA ASN A 266 8.10 5.65 23.18
C ASN A 266 7.33 6.02 24.46
N GLY A 267 7.99 6.77 25.35
CA GLY A 267 7.45 7.14 26.67
C GLY A 267 6.16 7.97 26.66
N HIS A 268 5.77 8.52 25.49
CA HIS A 268 4.56 9.34 25.33
C HIS A 268 3.44 8.63 24.56
N LEU A 269 3.64 7.37 24.13
CA LEU A 269 2.67 6.61 23.33
C LEU A 269 2.26 7.34 22.04
N THR A 270 3.18 8.10 21.45
CA THR A 270 2.96 8.86 20.23
C THR A 270 3.59 8.24 18.99
N ALA A 271 4.14 7.04 19.13
CA ALA A 271 4.81 6.32 18.05
C ALA A 271 4.05 5.04 17.68
N VAL A 272 4.17 4.60 16.43
CA VAL A 272 3.76 3.25 16.03
C VAL A 272 4.73 2.25 16.65
N GLY A 273 4.26 1.48 17.63
CA GLY A 273 5.08 0.53 18.42
C GLY A 273 5.31 -0.80 17.71
N ALA A 274 6.07 -1.67 18.38
CA ALA A 274 6.28 -3.07 18.01
C ALA A 274 5.50 -3.99 18.97
N GLY A 275 4.67 -4.89 18.40
CA GLY A 275 3.84 -5.84 19.16
C GLY A 275 4.04 -7.27 18.68
N LEU A 276 2.99 -8.11 18.76
CA LEU A 276 2.93 -9.40 18.06
C LEU A 276 3.06 -9.21 16.56
N ARG A 277 2.61 -8.06 16.06
CA ARG A 277 2.89 -7.54 14.72
C ARG A 277 3.76 -6.30 14.84
N GLU A 278 4.77 -6.20 14.00
CA GLU A 278 5.56 -4.98 13.80
C GLU A 278 5.15 -4.37 12.46
N PRO A 279 4.36 -3.29 12.46
CA PRO A 279 4.01 -2.60 11.23
C PRO A 279 5.27 -2.14 10.48
N MET A 280 5.27 -2.34 9.17
CA MET A 280 6.32 -1.90 8.27
C MET A 280 5.78 -0.72 7.45
N PRO A 281 6.15 0.53 7.78
CA PRO A 281 5.67 1.69 7.05
C PRO A 281 6.04 1.58 5.58
N ARG A 282 5.06 1.79 4.69
CA ARG A 282 5.30 1.79 3.24
C ARG A 282 5.30 3.20 2.64
N HIS A 283 4.82 4.21 3.37
CA HIS A 283 4.81 5.59 2.89
C HIS A 283 6.21 6.21 2.99
N VAL A 284 6.66 6.85 1.91
CA VAL A 284 7.85 7.73 1.86
C VAL A 284 7.37 9.12 1.51
N LEU A 285 7.56 10.06 2.42
CA LEU A 285 7.20 11.46 2.19
C LEU A 285 8.25 12.13 1.31
N ILE A 286 7.82 12.73 0.21
CA ILE A 286 8.66 13.49 -0.70
C ILE A 286 8.26 14.97 -0.60
N LEU A 287 9.11 15.76 0.02
CA LEU A 287 9.00 17.21 0.04
C LEU A 287 9.74 17.72 -1.21
N TYR A 288 9.01 18.27 -2.19
CA TYR A 288 9.61 18.67 -3.45
C TYR A 288 9.50 20.18 -3.70
N ASN A 289 10.56 20.76 -4.26
CA ASN A 289 10.63 22.15 -4.69
C ASN A 289 10.93 22.18 -6.19
N SER A 290 9.93 22.52 -7.00
CA SER A 290 10.01 22.49 -8.45
C SER A 290 9.21 23.63 -9.06
N ALA A 291 9.64 24.17 -10.21
CA ALA A 291 8.88 25.14 -10.98
C ALA A 291 7.61 24.55 -11.60
N HIS A 292 7.59 23.22 -11.78
CA HIS A 292 6.52 22.52 -12.47
C HIS A 292 5.45 21.96 -11.50
N ALA A 293 4.29 21.61 -12.03
CA ALA A 293 3.28 20.83 -11.33
C ALA A 293 3.83 19.44 -10.93
N GLN A 294 3.19 18.76 -9.98
CA GLN A 294 3.70 17.50 -9.42
C GLN A 294 4.05 16.49 -10.51
N GLN A 295 3.18 16.25 -11.47
CA GLN A 295 3.34 15.23 -12.52
C GLN A 295 4.54 15.49 -13.44
N TYR A 296 4.96 16.74 -13.56
CA TYR A 296 6.08 17.18 -14.41
C TYR A 296 7.35 17.48 -13.60
N SER A 297 7.32 17.34 -12.27
CA SER A 297 8.51 17.48 -11.44
C SER A 297 9.41 16.25 -11.54
N LEU A 298 10.73 16.43 -11.50
CA LEU A 298 11.70 15.32 -11.50
C LEU A 298 11.46 14.39 -10.30
N ALA A 299 11.07 14.95 -9.17
CA ALA A 299 10.73 14.16 -7.97
C ALA A 299 9.62 13.13 -8.21
N PHE A 300 8.62 13.46 -9.03
CA PHE A 300 7.55 12.54 -9.39
C PHE A 300 7.94 11.69 -10.61
N ALA A 301 8.28 12.33 -11.72
CA ALA A 301 8.53 11.65 -12.99
C ALA A 301 9.64 10.59 -12.88
N ASP A 302 10.73 10.93 -12.19
CA ASP A 302 11.90 10.05 -12.06
C ASP A 302 11.97 9.37 -10.69
N GLY A 303 11.56 10.06 -9.62
CA GLY A 303 11.74 9.60 -8.24
C GLY A 303 10.73 8.58 -7.73
N ALA A 304 9.50 8.56 -8.25
CA ALA A 304 8.41 7.73 -7.71
C ALA A 304 8.54 6.24 -8.07
N MET A 305 8.76 5.91 -9.35
CA MET A 305 8.79 4.52 -9.84
C MET A 305 9.81 3.64 -9.10
N PRO A 306 11.04 4.07 -8.80
CA PRO A 306 11.97 3.24 -8.05
C PRO A 306 11.49 2.93 -6.62
N LEU A 307 10.76 3.84 -5.96
CA LEU A 307 10.13 3.58 -4.65
C LEU A 307 9.01 2.55 -4.76
N GLU A 308 8.12 2.68 -5.75
CA GLU A 308 7.04 1.73 -6.03
C GLU A 308 7.60 0.34 -6.31
N TYR A 309 8.65 0.24 -7.13
CA TYR A 309 9.34 -1.02 -7.35
C TYR A 309 9.91 -1.62 -6.06
N LEU A 310 10.36 -0.82 -5.11
CA LEU A 310 10.81 -1.29 -3.80
C LEU A 310 9.66 -1.63 -2.85
N GLY A 311 8.40 -1.40 -3.24
CA GLY A 311 7.19 -1.67 -2.47
C GLY A 311 6.74 -0.51 -1.58
N TYR A 312 7.26 0.68 -1.81
CA TYR A 312 6.93 1.88 -1.04
C TYR A 312 5.98 2.79 -1.81
N ILE A 313 5.21 3.55 -1.07
CA ILE A 313 4.20 4.48 -1.57
C ILE A 313 4.75 5.90 -1.45
N PRO A 314 5.10 6.57 -2.56
CA PRO A 314 5.52 7.97 -2.52
C PRO A 314 4.34 8.88 -2.17
N VAL A 315 4.54 9.78 -1.20
CA VAL A 315 3.55 10.79 -0.79
C VAL A 315 4.16 12.16 -1.03
N PHE A 316 3.57 12.93 -1.92
CA PHE A 316 4.14 14.22 -2.34
C PHE A 316 3.57 15.40 -1.55
N SER A 317 4.44 16.32 -1.17
CA SER A 317 4.08 17.62 -0.60
C SER A 317 5.01 18.70 -1.16
N ARG A 318 4.42 19.74 -1.76
CA ARG A 318 5.21 20.83 -2.34
C ARG A 318 5.77 21.72 -1.23
N LEU A 319 7.06 22.04 -1.30
CA LEU A 319 7.75 22.91 -0.33
C LEU A 319 7.30 24.37 -0.36
N SER A 320 6.74 24.83 -1.51
CA SER A 320 6.19 26.19 -1.65
C SER A 320 4.85 26.41 -0.93
N ARG A 321 4.30 25.36 -0.30
CA ARG A 321 3.09 25.42 0.52
C ARG A 321 3.44 25.18 1.98
N SER A 322 2.43 25.28 2.88
CA SER A 322 2.65 24.94 4.28
C SER A 322 3.21 23.51 4.43
N LEU A 323 4.19 23.34 5.29
CA LEU A 323 4.75 22.02 5.59
C LEU A 323 3.68 21.09 6.18
N PRO A 324 3.74 19.79 5.90
CA PRO A 324 2.85 18.83 6.52
C PRO A 324 3.04 18.81 8.05
N ALA A 325 2.08 18.24 8.76
CA ALA A 325 2.19 18.05 10.20
C ALA A 325 3.49 17.34 10.57
N ARG A 326 4.05 17.61 11.75
CA ARG A 326 5.28 16.95 12.21
C ARG A 326 5.09 15.44 12.21
N PRO A 327 6.02 14.69 11.59
CA PRO A 327 5.84 13.27 11.38
C PRO A 327 5.94 12.49 12.70
N THR A 328 5.12 11.47 12.81
CA THR A 328 5.10 10.54 13.95
C THR A 328 6.14 9.43 13.75
N PRO A 329 6.89 9.02 14.80
CA PRO A 329 7.80 7.87 14.70
C PRO A 329 7.08 6.61 14.20
N GLY A 330 7.55 6.03 13.08
CA GLY A 330 6.96 4.85 12.45
C GLY A 330 5.79 5.15 11.50
N GLU A 331 5.49 6.40 11.20
CA GLU A 331 4.51 6.82 10.19
C GLU A 331 5.04 6.65 8.77
N TYR A 332 6.25 7.15 8.53
CA TYR A 332 6.93 7.06 7.25
C TYR A 332 8.13 6.11 7.31
N ALA A 333 8.40 5.42 6.20
CA ALA A 333 9.61 4.64 6.01
C ALA A 333 10.86 5.53 5.84
N GLY A 334 10.66 6.75 5.35
CA GLY A 334 11.67 7.76 5.16
C GLY A 334 11.08 9.06 4.62
N ILE A 335 11.91 10.11 4.62
CA ILE A 335 11.57 11.42 4.06
C ILE A 335 12.64 11.78 3.02
N ILE A 336 12.20 12.17 1.85
CA ILE A 336 13.04 12.71 0.78
C ILE A 336 12.75 14.21 0.66
N VAL A 337 13.78 15.03 0.68
CA VAL A 337 13.70 16.44 0.26
C VAL A 337 14.35 16.50 -1.11
N TRP A 338 13.54 16.78 -2.13
CA TRP A 338 13.98 16.89 -3.52
C TRP A 338 13.86 18.34 -3.96
N ASP A 339 14.97 19.04 -3.97
CA ASP A 339 15.02 20.49 -4.21
C ASP A 339 15.72 20.83 -5.54
N ASP A 340 14.91 21.01 -6.60
CA ASP A 340 15.41 21.35 -7.92
C ASP A 340 15.81 22.84 -8.04
N LEU A 341 15.24 23.72 -7.20
CA LEU A 341 15.38 25.17 -7.34
C LEU A 341 16.44 25.78 -6.42
N GLY A 342 16.72 25.14 -5.27
CA GLY A 342 17.62 25.66 -4.23
C GLY A 342 17.00 26.82 -3.43
N ARG A 343 16.17 27.69 -4.03
CA ARG A 343 15.52 28.84 -3.38
C ARG A 343 14.06 28.61 -3.10
N ARG A 344 13.55 29.25 -2.05
CA ARG A 344 12.13 29.27 -1.67
C ARG A 344 11.66 30.69 -1.42
N ASP A 345 10.49 31.03 -1.96
CA ASP A 345 9.88 32.36 -1.78
C ASP A 345 9.21 32.50 -0.41
N ASP A 346 8.82 31.40 0.23
CA ASP A 346 8.15 31.34 1.54
C ASP A 346 8.99 30.57 2.59
N ALA A 347 10.24 31.02 2.79
CA ALA A 347 11.16 30.40 3.73
C ALA A 347 10.61 30.45 5.17
N GLY A 348 10.36 29.29 5.77
CA GLY A 348 9.98 29.21 7.17
C GLY A 348 9.71 27.79 7.67
N GLY A 349 10.34 27.45 8.78
CA GLY A 349 10.02 26.24 9.54
C GLY A 349 10.62 24.92 9.07
N LEU A 350 11.20 24.81 7.85
CA LEU A 350 11.79 23.55 7.34
C LEU A 350 12.89 23.03 8.25
N SER A 351 13.80 23.87 8.69
CA SER A 351 14.87 23.52 9.63
C SER A 351 14.33 22.89 10.93
N SER A 352 13.31 23.50 11.51
CA SER A 352 12.68 22.97 12.75
C SER A 352 11.91 21.68 12.49
N TRP A 353 11.28 21.56 11.32
CA TRP A 353 10.52 20.39 10.91
C TRP A 353 11.46 19.21 10.65
N LEU A 354 12.58 19.40 9.95
CA LEU A 354 13.59 18.35 9.70
C LEU A 354 14.26 17.89 11.00
N ARG A 355 14.54 18.81 11.94
CA ARG A 355 15.02 18.42 13.28
C ARG A 355 14.00 17.55 14.02
N ALA A 356 12.71 17.86 13.91
CA ALA A 356 11.65 17.04 14.51
C ALA A 356 11.54 15.66 13.85
N ALA A 357 11.61 15.58 12.52
CA ALA A 357 11.62 14.32 11.77
C ALA A 357 12.80 13.42 12.17
N ARG A 358 13.99 14.00 12.30
CA ARG A 358 15.18 13.29 12.78
C ARG A 358 15.02 12.81 14.23
N ALA A 359 14.49 13.67 15.11
CA ALA A 359 14.21 13.28 16.50
C ALA A 359 13.17 12.15 16.61
N ALA A 360 12.25 12.09 15.62
CA ALA A 360 11.30 10.99 15.48
C ALA A 360 11.95 9.68 14.96
N GLY A 361 13.26 9.69 14.64
CA GLY A 361 13.97 8.53 14.14
C GLY A 361 13.60 8.15 12.70
N ILE A 362 13.20 9.11 11.87
CA ILE A 362 12.88 8.89 10.46
C ILE A 362 14.09 9.23 9.61
N PRO A 363 14.53 8.34 8.69
CA PRO A 363 15.65 8.61 7.79
C PRO A 363 15.34 9.77 6.85
N LEU A 364 16.35 10.61 6.58
CA LEU A 364 16.25 11.73 5.65
C LEU A 364 17.15 11.49 4.43
N LEU A 365 16.67 11.82 3.23
CA LEU A 365 17.46 11.83 2.01
C LEU A 365 17.30 13.19 1.34
N LEU A 366 18.41 13.94 1.20
CA LEU A 366 18.43 15.24 0.54
C LEU A 366 18.95 15.04 -0.89
N LEU A 367 18.17 15.45 -1.88
CA LEU A 367 18.47 15.26 -3.30
C LEU A 367 18.48 16.59 -4.02
N GLN A 368 19.42 16.75 -4.94
CA GLN A 368 19.73 17.96 -5.66
C GLN A 368 20.30 19.01 -4.70
N ASN A 369 19.69 20.15 -4.51
CA ASN A 369 20.22 21.19 -3.64
C ASN A 369 19.96 20.92 -2.15
N PHE A 370 20.86 21.42 -1.29
CA PHE A 370 20.48 21.67 0.09
C PHE A 370 19.55 22.88 0.12
N PRO A 371 18.37 22.78 0.78
CA PRO A 371 17.47 23.94 0.87
C PRO A 371 18.16 25.16 1.49
N ASP A 372 18.00 26.32 0.88
CA ASP A 372 18.65 27.59 1.32
C ASP A 372 18.22 28.04 2.73
N ASP A 373 17.02 27.64 3.19
CA ASP A 373 16.48 27.97 4.50
C ASP A 373 16.94 27.03 5.62
N LEU A 374 17.93 26.17 5.37
CA LEU A 374 18.54 25.38 6.44
C LEU A 374 19.44 26.25 7.32
N ASP A 375 19.00 26.43 8.56
CA ASP A 375 19.75 27.19 9.57
C ASP A 375 21.00 26.42 10.05
N ARG A 376 21.94 27.15 10.69
CA ARG A 376 23.14 26.55 11.28
C ARG A 376 22.81 25.45 12.31
N GLY A 377 21.63 25.50 12.95
CA GLY A 377 21.16 24.48 13.88
C GLY A 377 20.76 23.20 13.17
N ALA A 378 20.16 23.28 11.99
CA ALA A 378 19.84 22.12 11.16
C ALA A 378 21.13 21.44 10.67
N TYR A 379 22.10 22.19 10.12
CA TYR A 379 23.39 21.63 9.72
C TYR A 379 24.13 20.97 10.89
N ARG A 380 24.20 21.61 12.06
CA ARG A 380 24.78 20.99 13.27
C ARG A 380 24.04 19.70 13.66
N ALA A 381 22.71 19.68 13.56
CA ALA A 381 21.93 18.49 13.83
C ALA A 381 22.21 17.37 12.81
N LEU A 382 22.61 17.68 11.60
CA LEU A 382 23.07 16.74 10.58
C LEU A 382 24.56 16.36 10.75
N GLY A 383 25.29 17.01 11.67
CA GLY A 383 26.74 16.81 11.85
C GLY A 383 27.56 17.39 10.70
N MET A 384 27.06 18.42 10.05
CA MET A 384 27.65 19.07 8.88
C MET A 384 27.87 20.56 9.10
N SER A 385 28.73 21.15 8.30
CA SER A 385 28.81 22.60 8.09
C SER A 385 28.00 22.96 6.84
N PRO A 386 27.48 24.20 6.74
CA PRO A 386 26.87 24.68 5.50
C PRO A 386 27.85 24.55 4.32
N PRO A 387 27.41 24.05 3.17
CA PRO A 387 28.23 23.97 1.97
C PRO A 387 28.56 25.37 1.47
N HIS A 388 29.73 25.52 0.90
CA HIS A 388 30.19 26.79 0.33
C HIS A 388 30.52 26.61 -1.14
N SER A 389 29.86 27.39 -2.01
CA SER A 389 30.24 27.47 -3.42
C SER A 389 31.66 28.06 -3.54
N ARG A 390 32.47 27.44 -4.38
CA ARG A 390 33.84 27.84 -4.59
C ARG A 390 34.22 27.76 -6.06
N SER A 391 34.81 28.84 -6.59
CA SER A 391 35.42 28.79 -7.92
C SER A 391 36.73 28.00 -7.84
N VAL A 392 36.89 27.01 -8.70
CA VAL A 392 38.06 26.12 -8.76
C VAL A 392 38.54 25.99 -10.21
N ALA A 393 39.86 25.88 -10.41
CA ALA A 393 40.46 25.79 -11.74
C ALA A 393 40.28 24.36 -12.32
N GLY A 394 40.43 23.33 -11.48
CA GLY A 394 40.29 21.96 -11.87
C GLY A 394 39.65 21.10 -10.77
N VAL A 395 39.00 20.02 -11.17
CA VAL A 395 38.35 19.07 -10.26
C VAL A 395 38.58 17.64 -10.76
N THR A 396 38.94 16.75 -9.85
CA THR A 396 39.14 15.32 -10.12
C THR A 396 38.23 14.48 -9.24
N ILE A 397 37.85 13.30 -9.72
CA ILE A 397 37.11 12.31 -8.93
C ILE A 397 38.11 11.53 -8.08
N GLU A 398 38.09 11.74 -6.77
CA GLU A 398 38.93 10.98 -5.83
C GLU A 398 38.29 9.60 -5.50
N ARG A 399 36.96 9.57 -5.43
CA ARG A 399 36.19 8.34 -5.11
C ARG A 399 34.87 8.33 -5.84
N ALA A 400 34.54 7.17 -6.45
CA ALA A 400 33.19 6.84 -6.92
C ALA A 400 32.83 5.42 -6.51
N ALA A 401 31.75 5.24 -5.75
CA ALA A 401 31.26 3.93 -5.33
C ALA A 401 30.59 3.20 -6.52
N ALA A 402 30.44 1.87 -6.42
CA ALA A 402 29.77 1.03 -7.43
C ALA A 402 28.28 1.35 -7.66
N ALA A 403 27.67 2.21 -6.82
CA ALA A 403 26.33 2.72 -7.03
C ALA A 403 26.28 3.96 -7.92
N MET A 404 27.43 4.60 -8.15
CA MET A 404 27.58 5.72 -9.09
C MET A 404 27.86 5.19 -10.51
N ASN A 405 27.82 6.07 -11.50
CA ASN A 405 27.97 5.70 -12.93
C ASN A 405 26.91 4.71 -13.41
N TYR A 406 25.66 4.87 -12.96
CA TYR A 406 24.61 3.88 -13.19
C TYR A 406 24.18 3.79 -14.66
N GLU A 407 23.60 4.85 -15.23
CA GLU A 407 23.21 4.91 -16.65
C GLU A 407 24.16 5.79 -17.49
N ALA A 408 24.88 6.68 -16.83
CA ALA A 408 25.87 7.53 -17.44
C ALA A 408 27.06 7.71 -16.48
N ARG A 409 28.24 8.02 -17.05
CA ARG A 409 29.43 8.27 -16.25
C ARG A 409 29.35 9.63 -15.58
N VAL A 410 29.68 9.69 -14.30
CA VAL A 410 29.89 10.93 -13.57
C VAL A 410 31.06 11.70 -14.20
N ARG A 411 30.86 12.98 -14.44
CA ARG A 411 31.87 13.89 -14.92
C ARG A 411 32.14 14.98 -13.86
N PRO A 412 33.38 15.28 -13.52
CA PRO A 412 33.70 16.37 -12.59
C PRO A 412 33.11 17.70 -13.09
N ASN A 413 32.47 18.44 -12.21
CA ASN A 413 31.91 19.74 -12.51
C ASN A 413 32.65 20.82 -11.69
N ARG A 414 33.41 21.68 -12.36
CA ARG A 414 34.16 22.79 -11.71
C ARG A 414 33.31 24.02 -11.46
N ARG A 415 32.22 24.20 -12.23
CA ARG A 415 31.39 25.42 -12.16
C ARG A 415 30.54 25.45 -10.88
N ASP A 416 30.04 24.30 -10.51
CA ASP A 416 29.12 24.16 -9.37
C ASP A 416 29.81 23.42 -8.20
N PHE A 417 31.14 23.55 -8.04
CA PHE A 417 31.87 22.88 -6.98
C PHE A 417 31.43 23.39 -5.60
N LEU A 418 30.98 22.51 -4.76
CA LEU A 418 30.55 22.81 -3.39
C LEU A 418 31.56 22.25 -2.39
N GLN A 419 32.27 23.10 -1.69
CA GLN A 419 33.12 22.68 -0.59
C GLN A 419 32.22 22.18 0.55
N VAL A 420 32.14 20.86 0.72
CA VAL A 420 31.32 20.18 1.74
C VAL A 420 31.99 18.89 2.18
N ALA A 421 31.94 18.62 3.48
CA ALA A 421 32.41 17.38 4.06
C ALA A 421 31.21 16.60 4.66
N ALA A 422 31.13 15.30 4.38
CA ALA A 422 30.13 14.42 4.98
C ALA A 422 30.39 14.24 6.48
N PRO A 423 29.31 14.06 7.29
CA PRO A 423 29.47 13.87 8.74
C PRO A 423 30.24 12.60 9.07
N SER A 424 30.88 12.58 10.23
CA SER A 424 31.58 11.38 10.74
C SER A 424 30.68 10.15 10.74
N GLY A 425 31.23 8.99 10.39
CA GLY A 425 30.49 7.73 10.25
C GLY A 425 29.75 7.57 8.92
N SER A 426 29.92 8.49 7.97
CA SER A 426 29.35 8.38 6.64
C SER A 426 30.12 7.43 5.73
N ARG A 427 29.39 6.80 4.81
CA ARG A 427 29.95 6.05 3.69
C ARG A 427 29.89 6.91 2.42
N LEU A 428 31.03 7.39 1.99
CA LEU A 428 31.14 8.22 0.78
C LEU A 428 30.84 7.39 -0.47
N TRP A 429 29.97 7.93 -1.31
CA TRP A 429 29.64 7.39 -2.61
C TRP A 429 30.32 8.16 -3.76
N LEU A 430 30.46 9.49 -3.62
CA LEU A 430 31.19 10.32 -4.55
C LEU A 430 31.95 11.38 -3.79
N ARG A 431 33.28 11.47 -4.02
CA ARG A 431 34.15 12.55 -3.56
C ARG A 431 34.93 13.12 -4.71
N LEU A 432 34.92 14.43 -4.79
CA LEU A 432 35.73 15.18 -5.71
C LEU A 432 36.74 16.00 -4.92
N ARG A 433 37.89 16.32 -5.58
CA ARG A 433 38.96 17.16 -5.05
C ARG A 433 39.31 18.19 -6.07
N SER A 434 39.43 19.47 -5.62
CA SER A 434 39.91 20.55 -6.43
C SER A 434 41.44 20.59 -6.44
N ASP A 435 42.02 21.29 -7.41
CA ASP A 435 43.45 21.53 -7.50
C ASP A 435 44.00 22.24 -6.24
N SER A 436 43.20 23.03 -5.55
CA SER A 436 43.56 23.70 -4.28
C SER A 436 43.43 22.76 -3.05
N GLY A 437 43.11 21.49 -3.24
CA GLY A 437 42.95 20.54 -2.16
C GLY A 437 41.58 20.56 -1.47
N ALA A 438 40.65 21.45 -1.84
CA ALA A 438 39.30 21.45 -1.30
C ALA A 438 38.53 20.18 -1.71
N VAL A 439 37.66 19.68 -0.84
CA VAL A 439 36.89 18.46 -1.08
C VAL A 439 35.40 18.77 -1.22
N GLU A 440 34.77 18.04 -2.12
CA GLU A 440 33.32 17.94 -2.26
C GLU A 440 32.91 16.48 -2.05
N ASP A 441 32.30 16.19 -0.92
CA ASP A 441 31.59 14.93 -0.71
C ASP A 441 30.21 15.03 -1.37
N ALA A 442 30.17 14.83 -2.68
CA ALA A 442 28.97 15.09 -3.50
C ALA A 442 27.84 14.06 -3.31
N ALA A 443 28.17 12.83 -2.87
CA ALA A 443 27.17 11.84 -2.51
C ALA A 443 27.62 10.99 -1.31
N ALA A 444 26.78 10.85 -0.30
CA ALA A 444 27.09 10.10 0.90
C ALA A 444 25.86 9.45 1.52
N ILE A 445 26.05 8.23 2.07
CA ILE A 445 25.13 7.61 3.02
C ILE A 445 25.62 7.95 4.41
N THR A 446 24.79 8.67 5.17
CA THR A 446 25.12 9.24 6.46
C THR A 446 24.44 8.50 7.63
N PRO A 447 24.82 8.74 8.88
CA PRO A 447 24.14 8.18 10.04
C PRO A 447 22.64 8.57 10.17
N TRP A 448 22.21 9.63 9.47
CA TRP A 448 20.80 10.09 9.48
C TRP A 448 20.06 9.77 8.18
N GLY A 449 20.71 9.18 7.19
CA GLY A 449 20.14 8.87 5.88
C GLY A 449 21.14 9.07 4.75
N GLY A 450 21.05 10.17 4.01
CA GLY A 450 22.00 10.45 2.95
C GLY A 450 21.70 11.70 2.14
N TYR A 451 22.56 11.98 1.17
CA TYR A 451 22.34 13.04 0.20
C TYR A 451 23.08 12.77 -1.12
N VAL A 452 22.59 13.38 -2.20
CA VAL A 452 23.27 13.45 -3.50
C VAL A 452 23.08 14.87 -4.04
N LEU A 453 24.20 15.56 -4.25
CA LEU A 453 24.24 16.96 -4.72
C LEU A 453 24.17 17.06 -6.24
N PRO A 454 23.71 18.20 -6.80
CA PRO A 454 23.75 18.44 -8.24
C PRO A 454 25.21 18.62 -8.69
N PRO A 455 25.55 18.25 -9.93
CA PRO A 455 24.70 17.58 -10.92
C PRO A 455 24.80 16.04 -10.89
N TYR A 456 25.07 15.44 -9.73
CA TYR A 456 25.48 14.03 -9.59
C TYR A 456 24.34 13.05 -9.33
N LEU A 457 23.07 13.51 -9.29
CA LEU A 457 21.89 12.68 -9.18
C LEU A 457 21.43 12.22 -10.56
N LEU A 458 21.06 13.18 -11.38
CA LEU A 458 20.59 13.04 -12.75
C LEU A 458 21.44 13.94 -13.67
N THR A 459 21.57 13.55 -14.93
CA THR A 459 22.20 14.38 -15.95
C THR A 459 21.33 14.45 -17.20
N ALA A 460 21.18 15.65 -17.75
CA ALA A 460 20.55 15.84 -19.05
C ALA A 460 21.52 15.51 -20.18
N LEU A 461 21.04 14.85 -21.21
CA LEU A 461 21.74 14.68 -22.48
C LEU A 461 21.42 15.85 -23.43
N PRO A 462 22.21 16.08 -24.49
CA PRO A 462 21.94 17.13 -25.47
C PRO A 462 20.56 17.06 -26.14
N ASP A 463 19.94 15.88 -26.18
CA ASP A 463 18.58 15.65 -26.71
C ASP A 463 17.49 15.86 -25.64
N GLY A 464 17.83 16.42 -24.48
CA GLY A 464 16.91 16.70 -23.36
C GLY A 464 16.54 15.48 -22.50
N LYS A 465 16.96 14.28 -22.85
CA LYS A 465 16.68 13.08 -22.06
C LYS A 465 17.53 13.03 -20.80
N MET A 466 16.93 12.59 -19.70
CA MET A 466 17.60 12.44 -18.43
C MET A 466 18.25 11.06 -18.26
N ARG A 467 19.30 10.98 -17.45
CA ARG A 467 19.99 9.74 -17.07
C ARG A 467 20.29 9.75 -15.58
N TRP A 468 20.05 8.62 -14.92
CA TRP A 468 20.50 8.42 -13.55
C TRP A 468 22.01 8.23 -13.47
N LEU A 469 22.69 9.09 -12.72
CA LEU A 469 24.11 8.92 -12.40
C LEU A 469 24.33 8.00 -11.21
N VAL A 470 23.33 7.84 -10.35
CA VAL A 470 23.33 6.94 -9.20
C VAL A 470 22.22 5.89 -9.35
N ASP A 471 22.50 4.65 -8.94
CA ASP A 471 21.47 3.59 -8.87
C ASP A 471 20.36 3.97 -7.88
N PRO A 472 19.14 4.34 -8.32
CA PRO A 472 18.10 4.86 -7.44
C PRO A 472 17.59 3.78 -6.47
N PHE A 473 17.58 2.51 -6.86
CA PHE A 473 17.13 1.41 -6.00
C PHE A 473 18.10 1.19 -4.83
N ARG A 474 19.41 1.27 -5.09
CA ARG A 474 20.43 1.21 -4.04
C ARG A 474 20.44 2.45 -3.17
N LEU A 475 20.28 3.62 -3.77
CA LEU A 475 20.23 4.91 -3.06
C LEU A 475 19.11 4.92 -2.03
N TYR A 476 17.88 4.69 -2.46
CA TYR A 476 16.73 4.70 -1.57
C TYR A 476 16.84 3.65 -0.47
N ARG A 477 17.24 2.43 -0.85
CA ARG A 477 17.40 1.36 0.16
C ARG A 477 18.47 1.69 1.20
N ALA A 478 19.59 2.27 0.78
CA ALA A 478 20.69 2.58 1.67
C ALA A 478 20.41 3.81 2.54
N ALA A 479 19.97 4.92 1.93
CA ALA A 479 19.76 6.18 2.62
C ALA A 479 18.52 6.16 3.53
N LEU A 480 17.43 5.52 3.10
CA LEU A 480 16.23 5.41 3.91
C LEU A 480 16.21 4.16 4.83
N HIS A 481 17.32 3.44 4.91
CA HIS A 481 17.43 2.21 5.74
C HIS A 481 16.28 1.20 5.51
N LEU A 482 15.82 1.08 4.26
CA LEU A 482 14.64 0.30 3.93
C LEU A 482 14.86 -1.19 4.23
N PRO A 483 14.05 -1.81 5.08
CA PRO A 483 14.18 -3.22 5.42
C PRO A 483 13.82 -4.12 4.23
N ARG A 484 14.38 -5.32 4.21
CA ARG A 484 13.92 -6.37 3.28
C ARG A 484 12.54 -6.85 3.72
N MET A 485 11.57 -6.82 2.81
CA MET A 485 10.19 -7.25 3.02
C MET A 485 9.62 -7.86 1.74
N PRO A 486 8.52 -8.60 1.80
CA PRO A 486 7.71 -8.89 0.63
C PRO A 486 7.20 -7.59 0.01
N VAL A 487 7.23 -7.49 -1.30
CA VAL A 487 6.81 -6.32 -2.07
C VAL A 487 5.53 -6.68 -2.82
N PRO A 488 4.40 -5.98 -2.62
CA PRO A 488 3.23 -6.13 -3.48
C PRO A 488 3.62 -5.88 -4.94
N ASP A 489 3.31 -6.81 -5.84
CA ASP A 489 3.78 -6.77 -7.22
C ASP A 489 2.64 -6.54 -8.19
N THR A 490 2.67 -5.42 -8.92
CA THR A 490 1.65 -5.02 -9.91
C THR A 490 1.94 -5.54 -11.31
N THR A 491 2.99 -6.34 -11.47
CA THR A 491 3.47 -6.77 -12.80
C THR A 491 3.27 -8.25 -13.07
N THR A 492 2.93 -9.01 -12.03
CA THR A 492 2.91 -10.47 -12.05
C THR A 492 1.65 -10.98 -11.37
N GLU A 493 1.08 -12.08 -11.86
CA GLU A 493 -0.01 -12.82 -11.25
C GLU A 493 0.29 -14.31 -11.36
N SER A 494 0.24 -15.01 -10.25
CA SER A 494 0.47 -16.45 -10.17
C SER A 494 1.79 -16.88 -10.86
N GLY A 495 2.87 -16.12 -10.64
CA GLY A 495 4.23 -16.36 -11.18
C GLY A 495 4.42 -15.98 -12.64
N ARG A 496 3.39 -15.55 -13.36
CA ARG A 496 3.48 -15.14 -14.77
C ARG A 496 3.30 -13.63 -14.91
N ARG A 497 3.97 -13.05 -15.91
CA ARG A 497 3.83 -11.63 -16.20
C ARG A 497 2.41 -11.32 -16.62
N LEU A 498 1.80 -10.28 -16.05
CA LEU A 498 0.49 -9.78 -16.45
C LEU A 498 0.53 -9.33 -17.91
N PHE A 499 -0.55 -9.60 -18.63
CA PHE A 499 -0.78 -9.15 -19.98
C PHE A 499 -2.18 -8.56 -20.09
N MET A 500 -2.28 -7.36 -20.64
CA MET A 500 -3.54 -6.78 -21.08
C MET A 500 -3.40 -6.19 -22.48
N ALA A 501 -4.53 -5.95 -23.12
CA ALA A 501 -4.62 -5.22 -24.36
C ALA A 501 -5.79 -4.25 -24.26
N HIS A 502 -5.53 -2.98 -24.52
CA HIS A 502 -6.58 -1.99 -24.59
C HIS A 502 -6.41 -1.07 -25.79
N THR A 503 -7.52 -0.51 -26.24
CA THR A 503 -7.57 0.35 -27.43
C THR A 503 -8.43 1.56 -27.12
N ASP A 504 -7.86 2.73 -27.29
CA ASP A 504 -8.54 4.01 -27.16
C ASP A 504 -9.49 4.27 -28.33
N GLY A 505 -10.41 5.22 -28.14
CA GLY A 505 -11.50 5.50 -29.06
C GLY A 505 -11.08 6.10 -30.41
N ASP A 506 -9.87 6.65 -30.47
CA ASP A 506 -9.37 7.36 -31.65
C ASP A 506 -9.34 6.51 -32.90
N GLY A 507 -9.85 7.11 -33.97
CA GLY A 507 -9.81 6.51 -35.29
C GLY A 507 -10.73 5.30 -35.47
N PHE A 508 -11.73 5.11 -34.59
CA PHE A 508 -12.70 4.02 -34.73
C PHE A 508 -13.39 4.07 -36.12
N LEU A 509 -13.72 5.26 -36.55
CA LEU A 509 -14.33 5.53 -37.87
C LEU A 509 -13.32 5.84 -38.99
N SER A 510 -12.00 5.77 -38.71
CA SER A 510 -10.99 5.99 -39.75
C SER A 510 -11.17 5.01 -40.90
N ARG A 511 -11.04 5.52 -42.17
CA ARG A 511 -11.21 4.70 -43.35
C ARG A 511 -10.17 3.56 -43.41
N ALA A 512 -10.64 2.34 -43.60
CA ALA A 512 -9.78 1.20 -43.90
C ALA A 512 -9.23 1.33 -45.36
N GLN A 513 -7.92 1.14 -45.53
CA GLN A 513 -7.24 1.29 -46.83
C GLN A 513 -7.28 0.02 -47.68
N PHE A 514 -8.03 -0.99 -47.28
CA PHE A 514 -8.13 -2.26 -48.03
C PHE A 514 -9.50 -2.93 -47.82
N PRO A 515 -10.06 -3.53 -48.91
CA PRO A 515 -11.33 -4.22 -48.85
C PRO A 515 -11.27 -5.51 -48.03
N PRO A 516 -12.39 -6.09 -47.54
CA PRO A 516 -13.77 -5.59 -47.77
C PRO A 516 -14.24 -4.59 -46.70
N TYR A 517 -13.38 -4.13 -45.82
CA TYR A 517 -13.71 -3.32 -44.65
C TYR A 517 -13.84 -1.84 -45.01
N HIS A 518 -14.70 -1.13 -44.26
CA HIS A 518 -14.95 0.28 -44.47
C HIS A 518 -14.23 1.16 -43.44
N ILE A 519 -14.20 0.72 -42.17
CA ILE A 519 -13.63 1.47 -41.06
C ILE A 519 -12.61 0.65 -40.29
N ALA A 520 -11.66 1.34 -39.67
CA ALA A 520 -10.55 0.72 -38.95
C ALA A 520 -11.00 -0.11 -37.72
N GLY A 521 -12.06 0.36 -37.00
CA GLY A 521 -12.67 -0.41 -35.93
C GLY A 521 -13.18 -1.78 -36.36
N GLU A 522 -13.77 -1.88 -37.55
CA GLU A 522 -14.21 -3.16 -38.11
C GLU A 522 -13.03 -4.10 -38.43
N VAL A 523 -11.99 -3.55 -39.07
CA VAL A 523 -10.74 -4.31 -39.34
C VAL A 523 -10.13 -4.86 -38.05
N TYR A 524 -9.97 -3.97 -37.07
CA TYR A 524 -9.34 -4.32 -35.80
C TYR A 524 -10.15 -5.40 -35.06
N MET A 525 -11.48 -5.25 -35.00
CA MET A 525 -12.38 -6.26 -34.45
C MET A 525 -12.14 -7.63 -35.08
N HIS A 526 -12.19 -7.76 -36.41
CA HIS A 526 -12.07 -9.05 -37.10
C HIS A 526 -10.65 -9.60 -37.13
N ARG A 527 -9.64 -8.73 -37.33
CA ARG A 527 -8.25 -9.18 -37.57
C ARG A 527 -7.41 -9.29 -36.31
N ILE A 528 -7.85 -8.68 -35.19
CA ILE A 528 -7.16 -8.72 -33.90
C ILE A 528 -8.07 -9.33 -32.83
N VAL A 529 -9.18 -8.70 -32.50
CA VAL A 529 -10.00 -9.11 -31.34
C VAL A 529 -10.57 -10.51 -31.51
N GLU A 530 -11.26 -10.80 -32.61
CA GLU A 530 -11.83 -12.12 -32.91
C GLU A 530 -10.77 -13.19 -33.24
N ARG A 531 -9.61 -12.76 -33.73
CA ARG A 531 -8.51 -13.67 -34.04
C ARG A 531 -7.85 -14.25 -32.79
N TYR A 532 -7.56 -13.39 -31.80
CA TYR A 532 -6.81 -13.80 -30.62
C TYR A 532 -7.68 -14.25 -29.46
N LYS A 533 -8.93 -13.75 -29.37
CA LYS A 533 -9.93 -14.10 -28.34
C LYS A 533 -9.38 -14.04 -26.90
N LEU A 534 -8.53 -13.05 -26.64
CA LEU A 534 -7.95 -12.76 -25.33
C LEU A 534 -8.78 -11.67 -24.64
N PRO A 535 -8.68 -11.50 -23.31
CA PRO A 535 -9.19 -10.30 -22.64
C PRO A 535 -8.73 -9.06 -23.38
N PHE A 536 -9.69 -8.23 -23.75
CA PHE A 536 -9.49 -7.02 -24.53
C PHE A 536 -10.40 -5.92 -24.01
N THR A 537 -9.87 -4.72 -23.77
CA THR A 537 -10.65 -3.55 -23.36
C THR A 537 -10.71 -2.57 -24.53
N GLY A 538 -11.91 -2.29 -25.01
CA GLY A 538 -12.12 -1.36 -26.12
C GLY A 538 -13.02 -0.20 -25.71
N SER A 539 -12.66 1.01 -26.10
CA SER A 539 -13.46 2.20 -25.87
C SER A 539 -13.85 2.90 -27.18
N VAL A 540 -14.80 3.80 -27.09
CA VAL A 540 -15.24 4.65 -28.19
C VAL A 540 -15.49 6.08 -27.72
N ILE A 541 -15.33 7.04 -28.64
CA ILE A 541 -15.67 8.45 -28.42
C ILE A 541 -17.16 8.61 -28.75
N VAL A 542 -17.95 9.13 -27.80
CA VAL A 542 -19.39 9.28 -28.01
C VAL A 542 -19.68 10.25 -29.14
N GLY A 543 -18.97 11.37 -29.22
CA GLY A 543 -19.14 12.39 -30.27
C GLY A 543 -19.02 11.85 -31.69
N ASP A 544 -18.24 10.79 -31.93
CA ASP A 544 -18.08 10.14 -33.21
C ASP A 544 -19.35 9.36 -33.64
N LEU A 545 -20.08 8.80 -32.67
CA LEU A 545 -21.16 7.86 -32.85
C LEU A 545 -22.55 8.47 -32.67
N LEU A 546 -22.65 9.76 -32.33
CA LEU A 546 -23.93 10.44 -32.20
C LEU A 546 -24.66 10.48 -33.54
N PRO A 547 -25.98 10.18 -33.58
CA PRO A 547 -26.72 10.11 -34.82
C PRO A 547 -27.03 11.49 -35.44
N GLY A 548 -27.01 11.56 -36.76
CA GLY A 548 -27.38 12.74 -37.54
C GLY A 548 -26.49 13.95 -37.25
N ASN A 549 -27.04 15.14 -37.31
CA ASN A 549 -26.30 16.40 -37.15
C ASN A 549 -25.82 16.69 -35.73
N ARG A 550 -26.04 15.79 -34.81
CA ARG A 550 -25.49 15.87 -33.44
C ARG A 550 -24.11 15.25 -33.32
N GLY A 551 -23.66 14.44 -34.25
CA GLY A 551 -22.37 13.76 -34.27
C GLY A 551 -21.37 14.39 -35.23
N LEU A 552 -20.13 14.06 -35.07
CA LEU A 552 -19.00 14.50 -35.89
C LEU A 552 -19.02 13.89 -37.28
N TYR A 553 -19.50 12.64 -37.40
CA TYR A 553 -19.45 11.85 -38.62
C TYR A 553 -20.84 11.28 -39.01
N PRO A 554 -21.83 12.12 -39.37
CA PRO A 554 -23.21 11.67 -39.62
C PRO A 554 -23.36 10.48 -40.58
N ALA A 555 -22.50 10.44 -41.62
CA ALA A 555 -22.52 9.38 -42.61
C ALA A 555 -21.97 8.04 -42.13
N LEU A 556 -21.00 8.06 -41.20
CA LEU A 556 -20.32 6.86 -40.68
C LEU A 556 -20.87 6.38 -39.34
N ALA A 557 -21.52 7.25 -38.58
CA ALA A 557 -22.03 6.93 -37.23
C ALA A 557 -22.96 5.70 -37.19
N PRO A 558 -23.87 5.46 -38.17
CA PRO A 558 -24.70 4.24 -38.20
C PRO A 558 -23.86 2.97 -38.33
N LEU A 559 -22.88 2.93 -39.23
CA LEU A 559 -21.96 1.81 -39.40
C LEU A 559 -21.11 1.61 -38.13
N GLY A 560 -20.53 2.70 -37.60
CA GLY A 560 -19.74 2.65 -36.37
C GLY A 560 -20.53 2.12 -35.18
N THR A 561 -21.78 2.55 -35.02
CA THR A 561 -22.71 2.08 -33.99
C THR A 561 -22.94 0.57 -34.09
N GLU A 562 -23.15 0.07 -35.31
CA GLU A 562 -23.33 -1.37 -35.53
C GLU A 562 -22.07 -2.17 -35.20
N VAL A 563 -20.91 -1.71 -35.67
CA VAL A 563 -19.62 -2.34 -35.38
C VAL A 563 -19.34 -2.32 -33.88
N ALA A 564 -19.57 -1.20 -33.17
CA ALA A 564 -19.39 -1.10 -31.74
C ALA A 564 -20.29 -2.06 -30.95
N ARG A 565 -21.58 -2.18 -31.36
CA ARG A 565 -22.51 -3.16 -30.79
C ARG A 565 -22.07 -4.60 -31.00
N ARG A 566 -21.51 -4.94 -32.14
CA ARG A 566 -20.94 -6.27 -32.43
C ARG A 566 -19.72 -6.53 -31.56
N LEU A 567 -18.79 -5.58 -31.48
CA LEU A 567 -17.61 -5.64 -30.67
C LEU A 567 -17.97 -5.89 -29.20
N PHE A 568 -18.87 -5.11 -28.64
CA PHE A 568 -19.26 -5.20 -27.23
C PHE A 568 -20.09 -6.44 -26.88
N ARG A 569 -20.61 -7.19 -27.85
CA ARG A 569 -21.23 -8.51 -27.64
C ARG A 569 -20.20 -9.63 -27.46
N LEU A 570 -18.95 -9.45 -27.90
CA LEU A 570 -17.93 -10.47 -27.78
C LEU A 570 -17.63 -10.75 -26.28
N PRO A 571 -17.63 -12.02 -25.83
CA PRO A 571 -17.57 -12.35 -24.40
C PRO A 571 -16.20 -12.10 -23.75
N TYR A 572 -15.19 -11.78 -24.54
CA TYR A 572 -13.83 -11.46 -24.13
C TYR A 572 -13.46 -10.00 -24.35
N VAL A 573 -14.46 -9.13 -24.57
CA VAL A 573 -14.29 -7.67 -24.69
C VAL A 573 -14.85 -6.99 -23.47
N GLU A 574 -14.07 -6.17 -22.80
CA GLU A 574 -14.47 -5.25 -21.73
C GLU A 574 -14.84 -3.91 -22.34
N ILE A 575 -15.90 -3.29 -21.85
CA ILE A 575 -16.42 -2.04 -22.42
C ILE A 575 -15.80 -0.86 -21.68
N GLY A 576 -15.04 -0.03 -22.39
CA GLY A 576 -14.49 1.24 -21.93
C GLY A 576 -15.22 2.45 -22.54
N SER A 577 -14.99 3.62 -21.95
CA SER A 577 -15.39 4.92 -22.44
C SER A 577 -14.15 5.75 -22.79
N HIS A 578 -14.16 6.44 -23.93
CA HIS A 578 -13.11 7.38 -24.30
C HIS A 578 -13.67 8.79 -24.41
N MET A 579 -14.42 9.17 -23.39
CA MET A 579 -15.03 10.47 -23.18
C MET A 579 -16.16 10.78 -24.16
N TRP A 580 -16.77 11.95 -23.98
CA TRP A 580 -17.84 12.47 -24.88
C TRP A 580 -17.27 13.20 -26.09
N SER A 581 -16.37 14.16 -25.84
CA SER A 581 -15.79 15.02 -26.87
C SER A 581 -14.27 14.89 -27.00
N HIS A 582 -13.65 13.89 -26.34
CA HIS A 582 -12.21 13.65 -26.40
C HIS A 582 -11.39 14.91 -26.07
N PRO A 583 -11.38 15.39 -24.82
CA PRO A 583 -10.47 16.46 -24.44
C PRO A 583 -9.01 16.15 -24.80
N PHE A 584 -8.32 17.08 -25.50
CA PHE A 584 -6.90 16.97 -25.86
C PHE A 584 -5.97 17.59 -24.82
N ASP A 585 -6.44 18.68 -24.18
CA ASP A 585 -5.73 19.44 -23.14
C ASP A 585 -6.69 19.65 -21.98
N TRP A 586 -6.67 18.70 -21.03
CA TRP A 586 -7.57 18.71 -19.87
C TRP A 586 -7.40 19.98 -19.02
N PRO A 587 -6.17 20.39 -18.60
CA PRO A 587 -6.00 21.60 -17.80
C PRO A 587 -6.52 22.87 -18.49
N ALA A 588 -6.36 22.99 -19.81
CA ALA A 588 -6.85 24.14 -20.54
C ALA A 588 -8.38 24.19 -20.59
N ILE A 589 -9.03 23.08 -20.94
CA ILE A 589 -10.48 23.04 -21.07
C ILE A 589 -11.19 23.14 -19.70
N GLU A 590 -10.64 22.52 -18.66
CA GLU A 590 -11.13 22.61 -17.27
C GLU A 590 -11.02 24.02 -16.69
N SER A 591 -10.02 24.80 -17.13
CA SER A 591 -9.85 26.20 -16.74
C SER A 591 -10.82 27.16 -17.45
N GLY A 592 -11.70 26.65 -18.32
CA GLY A 592 -12.63 27.45 -19.12
C GLY A 592 -11.98 28.11 -20.34
N ARG A 593 -10.73 27.79 -20.66
CA ARG A 593 -10.07 28.24 -21.91
C ARG A 593 -10.53 27.34 -23.07
N THR A 594 -11.71 27.63 -23.59
CA THR A 594 -12.24 26.93 -24.77
C THR A 594 -11.61 27.49 -26.05
N LEU A 595 -10.41 26.99 -26.38
CA LEU A 595 -9.79 27.26 -27.66
C LEU A 595 -10.18 26.16 -28.66
N PRO A 596 -10.34 26.49 -29.96
CA PRO A 596 -10.48 25.46 -30.99
C PRO A 596 -9.29 24.47 -30.89
N GLY A 597 -9.61 23.18 -30.82
CA GLY A 597 -8.60 22.13 -30.70
C GLY A 597 -8.34 21.61 -29.28
N ASN A 598 -8.98 22.13 -28.23
CA ASN A 598 -8.88 21.55 -26.88
C ASN A 598 -9.74 20.29 -26.70
N ASN A 599 -10.73 20.08 -27.57
CA ASN A 599 -11.55 18.87 -27.67
C ASN A 599 -12.14 18.76 -29.10
N LEU A 600 -12.72 17.63 -29.42
CA LEU A 600 -13.47 17.47 -30.69
C LEU A 600 -14.70 18.38 -30.72
N PRO A 601 -14.97 19.06 -31.86
CA PRO A 601 -16.05 20.03 -31.97
C PRO A 601 -17.41 19.34 -32.17
N VAL A 602 -17.89 18.63 -31.17
CA VAL A 602 -19.18 17.93 -31.20
C VAL A 602 -20.33 18.96 -31.32
N PRO A 603 -21.19 18.87 -32.36
CA PRO A 603 -22.23 19.86 -32.58
C PRO A 603 -23.18 20.01 -31.38
N GLY A 604 -23.39 21.26 -30.94
CA GLY A 604 -24.29 21.60 -29.84
C GLY A 604 -23.82 21.14 -28.46
N TYR A 605 -22.57 20.67 -28.32
CA TYR A 605 -21.99 20.29 -27.05
C TYR A 605 -21.12 21.40 -26.46
N THR A 606 -21.31 21.65 -25.18
CA THR A 606 -20.43 22.47 -24.37
C THR A 606 -19.76 21.56 -23.37
N PHE A 607 -18.43 21.70 -23.17
CA PHE A 607 -17.65 20.88 -22.27
C PHE A 607 -18.28 20.80 -20.87
N SER A 608 -18.40 19.58 -20.39
CA SER A 608 -18.90 19.28 -19.04
C SER A 608 -18.12 18.11 -18.45
N PRO A 609 -17.42 18.29 -17.32
CA PRO A 609 -16.71 17.22 -16.63
C PRO A 609 -17.56 15.97 -16.37
N TYR A 610 -18.85 16.19 -16.06
CA TYR A 610 -19.80 15.10 -15.86
C TYR A 610 -20.11 14.35 -17.16
N MET A 611 -20.31 15.07 -18.24
CA MET A 611 -20.63 14.45 -19.54
C MET A 611 -19.44 13.68 -20.08
N GLU A 612 -18.22 14.18 -19.91
CA GLU A 612 -17.01 13.47 -20.34
C GLU A 612 -16.88 12.13 -19.57
N ALA A 613 -16.84 12.15 -18.25
CA ALA A 613 -16.55 10.93 -17.46
C ALA A 613 -17.78 10.03 -17.28
N VAL A 614 -18.97 10.58 -17.01
CA VAL A 614 -20.14 9.76 -16.63
C VAL A 614 -21.21 9.73 -17.72
N GLY A 615 -21.42 10.85 -18.38
CA GLY A 615 -22.40 10.97 -19.47
C GLY A 615 -22.04 10.06 -20.64
N ALA A 616 -20.76 10.02 -21.02
CA ALA A 616 -20.26 9.16 -22.08
C ALA A 616 -20.49 7.67 -21.74
N ALA A 617 -20.10 7.25 -20.56
CA ALA A 617 -20.32 5.87 -20.10
C ALA A 617 -21.81 5.48 -20.13
N ARG A 618 -22.69 6.35 -19.64
CA ARG A 618 -24.14 6.11 -19.66
C ARG A 618 -24.72 6.04 -21.05
N TRP A 619 -24.24 6.89 -21.96
CA TRP A 619 -24.67 6.84 -23.35
C TRP A 619 -24.26 5.54 -24.02
N ILE A 620 -23.02 5.08 -23.81
CA ILE A 620 -22.51 3.80 -24.31
C ILE A 620 -23.36 2.65 -23.76
N ASP A 621 -23.66 2.66 -22.45
CA ASP A 621 -24.52 1.65 -21.81
C ASP A 621 -25.91 1.57 -22.43
N ALA A 622 -26.50 2.71 -22.72
CA ALA A 622 -27.87 2.79 -23.29
C ALA A 622 -27.95 2.41 -24.78
N HIS A 623 -26.88 2.66 -25.55
CA HIS A 623 -26.97 2.57 -27.03
C HIS A 623 -26.09 1.46 -27.62
N LEU A 624 -25.00 1.05 -26.94
CA LEU A 624 -24.02 0.14 -27.52
C LEU A 624 -23.86 -1.16 -26.71
N ALA A 625 -23.97 -1.10 -25.39
CA ALA A 625 -23.75 -2.26 -24.53
C ALA A 625 -24.90 -3.29 -24.68
N PRO A 626 -24.60 -4.58 -24.73
CA PRO A 626 -25.64 -5.62 -24.70
C PRO A 626 -26.26 -5.75 -23.30
N PRO A 627 -27.47 -6.28 -23.19
CA PRO A 627 -28.13 -6.48 -21.89
C PRO A 627 -27.23 -7.19 -20.86
N GLY A 628 -27.19 -6.64 -19.63
CA GLY A 628 -26.40 -7.21 -18.53
C GLY A 628 -24.92 -6.85 -18.54
N ARG A 629 -24.45 -6.04 -19.52
CA ARG A 629 -23.10 -5.51 -19.57
C ARG A 629 -23.12 -3.99 -19.54
N ARG A 630 -22.04 -3.39 -19.04
CA ARG A 630 -21.91 -1.94 -18.91
C ARG A 630 -20.46 -1.50 -19.10
N VAL A 631 -20.26 -0.21 -19.27
CA VAL A 631 -18.94 0.42 -19.14
C VAL A 631 -18.40 0.22 -17.73
N VAL A 632 -17.16 -0.13 -17.61
CA VAL A 632 -16.50 -0.37 -16.32
C VAL A 632 -15.23 0.48 -16.11
N ILE A 633 -14.74 1.12 -17.18
CA ILE A 633 -13.49 1.87 -17.16
C ILE A 633 -13.53 3.08 -18.09
N ASP A 634 -13.03 4.22 -17.63
CA ASP A 634 -12.70 5.38 -18.43
C ASP A 634 -11.24 5.32 -18.87
N GLN A 635 -10.99 5.49 -20.16
CA GLN A 635 -9.68 5.64 -20.77
C GLN A 635 -9.49 7.13 -21.08
N TRP A 636 -8.66 7.82 -20.27
CA TRP A 636 -8.47 9.28 -20.40
C TRP A 636 -7.88 9.63 -21.76
N SER A 637 -8.43 10.64 -22.39
CA SER A 637 -8.04 11.10 -23.74
C SER A 637 -6.95 12.18 -23.70
N GLY A 638 -6.34 12.46 -24.85
CA GLY A 638 -5.40 13.56 -25.05
C GLY A 638 -4.16 13.50 -24.16
N ASP A 639 -3.89 14.58 -23.43
CA ASP A 639 -2.77 14.65 -22.49
C ASP A 639 -2.95 13.81 -21.22
N CYS A 640 -4.14 13.22 -21.04
CA CYS A 640 -4.49 12.36 -19.91
C CYS A 640 -4.22 13.04 -18.54
N ASP A 641 -4.52 14.34 -18.42
CA ASP A 641 -4.27 15.12 -17.19
C ASP A 641 -5.56 15.67 -16.54
N PRO A 642 -6.63 14.85 -16.34
CA PRO A 642 -7.86 15.29 -15.72
C PRO A 642 -7.65 15.72 -14.26
N ASP A 643 -8.45 16.65 -13.79
CA ASP A 643 -8.38 17.13 -12.41
C ASP A 643 -9.02 16.17 -11.40
N ALA A 644 -8.94 16.55 -10.12
CA ALA A 644 -9.50 15.74 -9.01
C ALA A 644 -11.03 15.64 -9.07
N GLN A 645 -11.72 16.59 -9.68
CA GLN A 645 -13.17 16.59 -9.82
C GLN A 645 -13.60 15.53 -10.83
N VAL A 646 -12.98 15.51 -12.00
CA VAL A 646 -13.28 14.57 -13.10
C VAL A 646 -12.97 13.13 -12.67
N VAL A 647 -11.77 12.87 -12.16
CA VAL A 647 -11.42 11.53 -11.65
C VAL A 647 -12.38 11.10 -10.53
N GLY A 648 -12.76 12.03 -9.66
CA GLY A 648 -13.73 11.75 -8.61
C GLY A 648 -15.16 11.48 -9.12
N LEU A 649 -15.55 12.01 -10.27
CA LEU A 649 -16.84 11.70 -10.91
C LEU A 649 -16.86 10.24 -11.40
N ALA A 650 -15.81 9.78 -12.08
CA ALA A 650 -15.66 8.39 -12.51
C ALA A 650 -15.77 7.42 -11.30
N TYR A 651 -15.00 7.65 -10.26
CA TYR A 651 -15.06 6.81 -9.03
C TYR A 651 -16.44 6.78 -8.37
N ARG A 652 -17.14 7.92 -8.29
CA ARG A 652 -18.49 7.97 -7.71
C ARG A 652 -19.53 7.24 -8.58
N ALA A 653 -19.29 7.15 -9.88
CA ALA A 653 -20.10 6.37 -10.81
C ALA A 653 -19.76 4.86 -10.79
N GLY A 654 -18.73 4.44 -10.05
CA GLY A 654 -18.27 3.05 -10.00
C GLY A 654 -17.45 2.63 -11.23
N LEU A 655 -16.81 3.60 -11.89
CA LEU A 655 -15.91 3.38 -13.02
C LEU A 655 -14.46 3.35 -12.53
N MET A 656 -13.69 2.42 -13.08
CA MET A 656 -12.23 2.47 -13.03
C MET A 656 -11.70 3.49 -14.02
N ASN A 657 -10.40 3.75 -14.02
CA ASN A 657 -9.80 4.66 -14.99
C ASN A 657 -8.36 4.23 -15.31
N ILE A 658 -7.92 4.59 -16.52
CA ILE A 658 -6.57 4.31 -17.01
C ILE A 658 -6.14 5.40 -17.99
N ASN A 659 -4.90 5.47 -18.31
CA ASN A 659 -4.13 6.30 -19.23
C ASN A 659 -3.33 7.41 -18.56
N GLY A 660 -2.35 7.92 -19.30
CA GLY A 660 -1.26 8.76 -18.84
C GLY A 660 -0.02 7.95 -18.47
N GLY A 661 1.09 8.60 -18.22
CA GLY A 661 2.31 8.03 -17.67
C GLY A 661 2.95 6.87 -18.47
N THR A 662 2.96 6.92 -19.76
CA THR A 662 3.39 5.82 -20.65
C THR A 662 4.87 5.49 -20.61
N ALA A 663 5.23 4.20 -20.47
CA ALA A 663 6.62 3.77 -20.57
C ALA A 663 7.06 3.55 -22.03
N TYR A 664 8.24 4.12 -22.39
CA TYR A 664 8.81 3.99 -23.72
C TYR A 664 10.32 3.77 -23.72
N ILE A 665 10.84 3.14 -22.66
CA ILE A 665 12.24 2.73 -22.59
C ILE A 665 12.61 1.85 -23.79
N SER A 666 13.72 2.14 -24.42
CA SER A 666 14.17 1.43 -25.62
C SER A 666 15.69 1.39 -25.69
N ARG A 667 16.25 0.61 -26.64
CA ARG A 667 17.70 0.58 -26.85
C ARG A 667 18.29 1.92 -27.26
N ARG A 668 17.49 2.81 -27.88
CA ARG A 668 17.86 4.18 -28.20
C ARG A 668 17.73 5.11 -27.00
N ASN A 669 16.85 4.80 -26.06
CA ASN A 669 16.62 5.54 -24.82
C ASN A 669 16.64 4.61 -23.61
N PRO A 670 17.80 4.01 -23.24
CA PRO A 670 17.88 3.00 -22.19
C PRO A 670 17.98 3.63 -20.79
N THR A 671 16.92 4.29 -20.36
CA THR A 671 16.89 4.96 -19.07
C THR A 671 15.62 4.68 -18.29
N LEU A 672 15.74 4.57 -16.96
CA LEU A 672 14.61 4.44 -16.05
C LEU A 672 13.72 5.70 -16.04
N THR A 673 14.22 6.86 -16.46
CA THR A 673 13.42 8.08 -16.60
C THR A 673 12.37 7.99 -17.71
N ALA A 674 12.46 6.96 -18.59
CA ALA A 674 11.42 6.64 -19.56
C ALA A 674 10.40 5.61 -19.03
N VAL A 675 10.40 5.33 -17.73
CA VAL A 675 9.47 4.40 -17.06
C VAL A 675 8.78 5.14 -15.91
N PRO A 676 7.56 5.64 -16.13
CA PRO A 676 6.83 6.43 -15.15
C PRO A 676 6.31 5.57 -13.97
N PRO A 677 5.82 6.19 -12.90
CA PRO A 677 5.12 5.50 -11.82
C PRO A 677 3.85 4.77 -12.30
N ILE A 678 3.17 4.06 -11.39
CA ILE A 678 1.96 3.28 -11.71
C ILE A 678 0.68 4.12 -11.69
N GLY A 679 0.74 5.35 -11.20
CA GLY A 679 -0.39 6.26 -11.17
C GLY A 679 -0.08 7.53 -10.39
N ILE A 680 -1.04 8.43 -10.32
CA ILE A 680 -0.95 9.70 -9.58
C ILE A 680 -2.23 9.94 -8.78
N PHE A 681 -2.09 10.45 -7.57
CA PHE A 681 -3.23 10.91 -6.79
C PHE A 681 -3.66 12.32 -7.21
N ARG A 682 -4.89 12.45 -7.72
CA ARG A 682 -5.62 13.69 -7.93
C ARG A 682 -6.47 13.97 -6.69
N GLY A 683 -5.94 14.75 -5.76
CA GLY A 683 -6.53 14.86 -4.42
C GLY A 683 -6.52 13.49 -3.71
N LYS A 684 -7.72 12.94 -3.42
CA LYS A 684 -7.86 11.60 -2.81
C LYS A 684 -8.10 10.47 -3.82
N TRP A 685 -8.27 10.77 -5.10
CA TRP A 685 -8.61 9.83 -6.14
C TRP A 685 -7.35 9.41 -6.91
N LEU A 686 -7.26 8.15 -7.28
CA LEU A 686 -6.11 7.63 -8.01
C LEU A 686 -6.41 7.66 -9.51
N GLN A 687 -5.59 8.34 -10.29
CA GLN A 687 -5.49 8.13 -11.72
C GLN A 687 -4.47 7.02 -11.96
N VAL A 688 -4.91 5.93 -12.56
CA VAL A 688 -4.04 4.80 -12.92
C VAL A 688 -3.38 5.06 -14.27
N PHE A 689 -2.08 4.82 -14.34
CA PHE A 689 -1.33 5.02 -15.58
C PHE A 689 -1.28 3.76 -16.43
N ALA A 690 -1.36 3.94 -17.76
CA ALA A 690 -1.10 2.88 -18.71
C ALA A 690 0.37 2.40 -18.54
N PRO A 691 0.62 1.08 -18.50
CA PRO A 691 1.98 0.58 -18.26
C PRO A 691 2.95 0.87 -19.39
N ASP A 692 2.51 0.84 -20.63
CA ASP A 692 3.36 0.94 -21.82
C ASP A 692 2.85 2.01 -22.78
N ALA A 693 3.70 2.48 -23.67
CA ALA A 693 3.37 3.48 -24.69
C ALA A 693 2.54 2.86 -25.82
N ASN A 694 1.61 3.65 -26.33
CA ASN A 694 0.83 3.32 -27.54
C ASN A 694 1.68 3.50 -28.80
N GLU A 695 1.07 3.26 -29.96
CA GLU A 695 1.76 3.33 -31.25
C GLU A 695 2.22 4.72 -31.67
N ASP A 696 1.63 5.79 -31.13
CA ASP A 696 2.00 7.16 -31.47
C ASP A 696 3.44 7.50 -31.14
N TYR A 697 3.94 6.95 -29.99
CA TYR A 697 5.33 7.09 -29.61
C TYR A 697 6.33 6.43 -30.60
N PHE A 698 5.83 5.50 -31.41
CA PHE A 698 6.64 4.73 -32.35
C PHE A 698 6.36 5.04 -33.82
N THR A 699 5.32 5.85 -34.09
CA THR A 699 4.87 6.20 -35.44
C THR A 699 4.93 7.71 -35.70
N ASN A 700 5.64 8.45 -34.87
CA ASN A 700 5.75 9.91 -34.95
C ASN A 700 4.35 10.54 -34.98
N LEU A 701 3.54 10.30 -33.95
CA LEU A 701 2.15 10.77 -33.86
C LEU A 701 1.34 10.44 -35.12
N TRP A 702 1.40 9.18 -35.53
CA TRP A 702 0.71 8.64 -36.72
C TRP A 702 1.12 9.27 -38.07
N HIS A 703 2.32 9.89 -38.15
CA HIS A 703 2.88 10.37 -39.41
C HIS A 703 3.77 9.31 -40.09
N GLY A 704 4.06 8.19 -39.42
CA GLY A 704 4.83 7.08 -39.92
C GLY A 704 6.22 6.95 -39.27
N PRO A 705 6.85 5.82 -39.40
CA PRO A 705 6.41 4.66 -40.18
C PRO A 705 5.29 3.86 -39.47
N TYR A 706 4.21 3.53 -40.14
CA TYR A 706 3.05 2.83 -39.55
C TYR A 706 3.33 1.44 -38.99
N TRP A 707 4.44 0.81 -39.38
CA TRP A 707 4.93 -0.44 -38.77
C TRP A 707 5.70 -0.20 -37.44
N GLY A 708 5.92 1.05 -37.05
CA GLY A 708 6.81 1.45 -35.94
C GLY A 708 6.46 0.82 -34.59
N TYR A 709 5.21 0.48 -34.35
CA TYR A 709 4.73 -0.12 -33.12
C TYR A 709 5.44 -1.43 -32.73
N ILE A 710 6.08 -2.14 -33.67
CA ILE A 710 6.91 -3.32 -33.33
C ILE A 710 8.00 -3.00 -32.31
N ASN A 711 8.42 -1.76 -32.20
CA ASN A 711 9.45 -1.30 -31.28
C ASN A 711 9.01 -1.33 -29.80
N VAL A 712 7.72 -1.39 -29.51
CA VAL A 712 7.20 -1.60 -28.14
C VAL A 712 7.73 -2.89 -27.51
N ILE A 713 8.08 -3.88 -28.34
CA ILE A 713 8.72 -5.12 -27.89
C ILE A 713 10.01 -4.83 -27.11
N GLN A 714 10.77 -3.79 -27.49
CA GLN A 714 11.96 -3.39 -26.72
C GLN A 714 11.58 -2.88 -25.32
N THR A 715 10.51 -2.11 -25.23
CA THR A 715 9.97 -1.65 -23.95
C THR A 715 9.57 -2.85 -23.07
N PHE A 716 8.86 -3.82 -23.63
CA PHE A 716 8.49 -5.04 -22.90
C PHE A 716 9.72 -5.82 -22.43
N GLU A 717 10.78 -5.93 -23.21
CA GLU A 717 12.02 -6.59 -22.81
C GLU A 717 12.76 -5.85 -21.71
N MET A 718 12.89 -4.54 -21.85
CA MET A 718 13.66 -3.70 -20.94
C MET A 718 12.91 -3.43 -19.61
N THR A 719 11.57 -3.48 -19.61
CA THR A 719 10.77 -3.44 -18.39
C THR A 719 10.59 -4.81 -17.72
N ASP A 720 11.14 -5.90 -18.27
CA ASP A 720 11.19 -7.23 -17.63
C ASP A 720 12.55 -7.49 -16.97
N ARG A 721 13.65 -6.97 -17.54
CA ARG A 721 15.03 -7.24 -17.10
C ARG A 721 15.89 -5.98 -17.11
N PRO A 722 16.76 -5.81 -16.07
CA PRO A 722 17.03 -6.70 -14.93
C PRO A 722 15.93 -6.65 -13.86
N HIS A 723 14.99 -5.71 -13.97
CA HIS A 723 13.87 -5.50 -13.05
C HIS A 723 12.56 -5.61 -13.81
N ARG A 724 11.61 -6.42 -13.30
CA ARG A 724 10.26 -6.41 -13.85
C ARG A 724 9.53 -5.17 -13.30
N LEU A 725 9.45 -4.12 -14.11
CA LEU A 725 8.94 -2.80 -13.73
C LEU A 725 7.49 -2.58 -14.16
N LYS A 726 7.07 -3.22 -15.27
CA LYS A 726 5.74 -3.06 -15.86
C LYS A 726 5.18 -4.41 -16.31
N PRO A 727 3.84 -4.61 -16.35
CA PRO A 727 3.20 -5.70 -17.07
C PRO A 727 3.43 -5.54 -18.59
N ILE A 728 2.81 -6.37 -19.41
CA ILE A 728 2.74 -6.16 -20.86
C ILE A 728 1.37 -5.57 -21.17
N ASP A 729 1.37 -4.45 -21.87
CA ASP A 729 0.16 -3.79 -22.35
C ASP A 729 0.25 -3.51 -23.85
N ILE A 730 -0.59 -4.18 -24.62
CA ILE A 730 -0.75 -3.82 -26.04
C ILE A 730 -1.73 -2.66 -26.10
N TYR A 731 -1.19 -1.45 -25.95
CA TYR A 731 -1.92 -0.22 -25.97
C TYR A 731 -1.92 0.38 -27.39
N THR A 732 -3.10 0.54 -27.98
CA THR A 732 -3.27 1.01 -29.36
C THR A 732 -4.51 1.91 -29.49
N HIS A 733 -4.61 2.56 -30.64
CA HIS A 733 -5.84 3.21 -31.12
C HIS A 733 -6.45 2.40 -32.28
N TRP A 734 -7.73 2.60 -32.56
CA TRP A 734 -8.43 1.87 -33.64
C TRP A 734 -7.83 2.12 -35.03
N TYR A 735 -7.25 3.31 -35.27
CA TYR A 735 -6.61 3.57 -36.56
C TYR A 735 -5.43 2.63 -36.88
N SER A 736 -4.92 1.87 -35.93
CA SER A 736 -3.99 0.77 -36.18
C SER A 736 -4.58 -0.32 -37.08
N GLY A 737 -5.91 -0.35 -37.25
CA GLY A 737 -6.61 -1.18 -38.24
C GLY A 737 -6.67 -0.57 -39.64
N SER A 738 -6.29 0.70 -39.83
CA SER A 738 -6.49 1.40 -41.11
C SER A 738 -5.54 0.97 -42.25
N THR A 739 -4.29 0.62 -41.90
CA THR A 739 -3.26 0.22 -42.88
C THR A 739 -2.79 -1.22 -42.70
N LEU A 740 -2.34 -1.87 -43.78
CA LEU A 740 -1.74 -3.22 -43.70
C LEU A 740 -0.46 -3.22 -42.87
N ALA A 741 0.30 -2.13 -42.92
CA ALA A 741 1.57 -2.01 -42.21
C ALA A 741 1.37 -1.96 -40.69
N SER A 742 0.44 -1.13 -40.21
CA SER A 742 0.10 -1.04 -38.77
C SER A 742 -0.55 -2.33 -38.26
N LEU A 743 -1.49 -2.89 -39.01
CA LEU A 743 -2.12 -4.17 -38.68
C LEU A 743 -1.10 -5.32 -38.59
N ALA A 744 -0.11 -5.37 -39.49
CA ALA A 744 0.98 -6.33 -39.44
C ALA A 744 1.87 -6.15 -38.21
N ALA A 745 2.14 -4.89 -37.82
CA ALA A 745 2.89 -4.54 -36.62
C ALA A 745 2.19 -5.05 -35.34
N VAL A 746 0.92 -4.73 -35.17
CA VAL A 746 0.10 -5.20 -34.03
C VAL A 746 0.08 -6.73 -33.97
N ASN A 747 -0.17 -7.41 -35.10
CA ASN A 747 -0.11 -8.88 -35.18
C ASN A 747 1.26 -9.45 -34.79
N LYS A 748 2.37 -8.76 -35.14
CA LYS A 748 3.72 -9.17 -34.74
C LYS A 748 3.91 -9.05 -33.24
N VAL A 749 3.40 -7.99 -32.62
CA VAL A 749 3.45 -7.78 -31.16
C VAL A 749 2.65 -8.88 -30.46
N TYR A 750 1.41 -9.16 -30.84
CA TYR A 750 0.59 -10.25 -30.28
C TYR A 750 1.31 -11.62 -30.37
N ARG A 751 1.87 -11.96 -31.54
CA ARG A 751 2.61 -13.21 -31.72
C ARG A 751 3.83 -13.29 -30.83
N TRP A 752 4.51 -12.16 -30.57
CA TRP A 752 5.64 -12.09 -29.66
C TRP A 752 5.20 -12.33 -28.20
N VAL A 753 4.11 -11.73 -27.75
CA VAL A 753 3.55 -11.88 -26.40
C VAL A 753 3.10 -13.30 -26.14
N LEU A 754 2.37 -13.92 -27.09
CA LEU A 754 1.81 -15.27 -26.92
C LEU A 754 2.87 -16.40 -26.83
N LYS A 755 4.11 -16.11 -27.19
CA LYS A 755 5.24 -17.05 -26.99
C LYS A 755 5.78 -17.03 -25.56
N ARG A 756 5.24 -16.23 -24.67
CA ARG A 756 5.71 -16.01 -23.30
C ARG A 756 4.71 -16.51 -22.26
N PRO A 757 5.19 -16.88 -21.05
CA PRO A 757 4.29 -17.21 -19.96
C PRO A 757 3.63 -15.94 -19.40
N ILE A 758 2.40 -15.69 -19.83
CA ILE A 758 1.59 -14.53 -19.43
C ILE A 758 0.35 -14.96 -18.66
N THR A 759 -0.21 -14.04 -17.88
CA THR A 759 -1.55 -14.08 -17.30
C THR A 759 -2.40 -12.98 -17.93
N PRO A 760 -3.33 -13.33 -18.84
CA PRO A 760 -4.19 -12.34 -19.50
C PRO A 760 -5.26 -11.79 -18.56
N ILE A 761 -5.40 -10.46 -18.54
CA ILE A 761 -6.39 -9.72 -17.73
C ILE A 761 -6.99 -8.59 -18.56
N TYR A 762 -8.10 -7.99 -18.08
CA TYR A 762 -8.64 -6.74 -18.61
C TYR A 762 -7.95 -5.51 -18.01
N ALA A 763 -8.08 -4.35 -18.64
CA ALA A 763 -7.53 -3.09 -18.14
C ALA A 763 -8.13 -2.70 -16.78
N ALA A 764 -9.43 -2.92 -16.55
CA ALA A 764 -10.04 -2.69 -15.24
C ALA A 764 -9.47 -3.60 -14.15
N ASN A 765 -9.10 -4.85 -14.46
CA ASN A 765 -8.42 -5.71 -13.48
C ASN A 765 -7.05 -5.14 -13.09
N TYR A 766 -6.29 -4.63 -14.06
CA TYR A 766 -5.01 -3.96 -13.78
C TYR A 766 -5.22 -2.71 -12.91
N ALA A 767 -6.21 -1.89 -13.23
CA ALA A 767 -6.51 -0.71 -12.44
C ALA A 767 -6.84 -1.08 -10.97
N HIS A 768 -7.63 -2.11 -10.73
CA HIS A 768 -7.87 -2.64 -9.38
C HIS A 768 -6.60 -3.17 -8.69
N ILE A 769 -5.69 -3.83 -9.43
CA ILE A 769 -4.41 -4.28 -8.90
C ILE A 769 -3.57 -3.08 -8.44
N VAL A 770 -3.53 -2.01 -9.23
CA VAL A 770 -2.80 -0.77 -8.88
C VAL A 770 -3.42 -0.09 -7.67
N GLU A 771 -4.75 0.06 -7.60
CA GLU A 771 -5.42 0.57 -6.39
C GLU A 771 -5.05 -0.24 -5.15
N ASN A 772 -5.06 -1.57 -5.28
CA ASN A 772 -4.78 -2.45 -4.17
C ASN A 772 -3.31 -2.37 -3.73
N PHE A 773 -2.36 -2.04 -4.62
CA PHE A 773 -0.97 -1.75 -4.23
C PHE A 773 -0.89 -0.65 -3.16
N PHE A 774 -1.69 0.40 -3.30
CA PHE A 774 -1.74 1.51 -2.34
C PHE A 774 -2.52 1.15 -1.06
N ALA A 775 -3.41 0.16 -1.11
CA ALA A 775 -4.23 -0.27 0.02
C ALA A 775 -3.56 -1.34 0.90
N ILE A 776 -2.71 -2.20 0.33
CA ILE A 776 -2.01 -3.27 1.07
C ILE A 776 -1.10 -2.68 2.15
N HIS A 777 -1.13 -3.31 3.32
CA HIS A 777 -0.22 -3.01 4.42
C HIS A 777 0.45 -4.30 4.92
N ILE A 778 1.68 -4.17 5.43
CA ILE A 778 2.56 -5.29 5.77
C ILE A 778 3.07 -5.12 7.20
N ALA A 779 3.01 -6.19 7.97
CA ALA A 779 3.63 -6.25 9.29
C ALA A 779 4.50 -7.51 9.40
N ARG A 780 5.65 -7.38 10.09
CA ARG A 780 6.42 -8.55 10.49
C ARG A 780 5.68 -9.30 11.59
N GLN A 781 5.58 -10.63 11.45
CA GLN A 781 4.91 -11.50 12.43
C GLN A 781 5.68 -12.82 12.61
N GLY A 782 6.21 -13.06 13.80
CA GLY A 782 7.02 -14.25 14.05
C GLY A 782 8.26 -14.33 13.15
N ASN A 783 8.39 -15.43 12.40
CA ASN A 783 9.45 -15.64 11.39
C ASN A 783 8.98 -15.31 9.96
N GLY A 784 7.89 -14.57 9.81
CA GLY A 784 7.32 -14.23 8.50
C GLY A 784 6.63 -12.88 8.53
N PHE A 785 5.55 -12.78 7.74
CA PHE A 785 4.82 -11.53 7.55
C PHE A 785 3.31 -11.78 7.61
N TRP A 786 2.61 -10.77 8.05
CA TRP A 786 1.19 -10.61 7.89
C TRP A 786 0.94 -9.53 6.84
N ILE A 787 0.06 -9.82 5.90
CA ILE A 787 -0.33 -8.92 4.82
C ILE A 787 -1.82 -8.63 4.99
N GLY A 788 -2.18 -7.37 5.10
CA GLY A 788 -3.56 -6.93 5.24
C GLY A 788 -4.01 -6.10 4.04
N GLY A 789 -5.32 -6.11 3.77
CA GLY A 789 -5.90 -5.35 2.68
C GLY A 789 -5.63 -5.93 1.28
N ALA A 790 -5.17 -7.19 1.19
CA ALA A 790 -5.09 -7.88 -0.10
C ALA A 790 -6.50 -8.11 -0.67
N ASP A 791 -6.63 -8.06 -1.97
CA ASP A 791 -7.85 -8.24 -2.74
C ASP A 791 -7.50 -8.58 -4.20
N ALA A 792 -7.51 -7.59 -5.08
CA ALA A 792 -7.15 -7.75 -6.49
C ALA A 792 -5.66 -8.04 -6.71
N LEU A 793 -4.77 -7.43 -5.92
CA LEU A 793 -3.34 -7.71 -5.97
C LEU A 793 -3.03 -8.98 -5.17
N ARG A 794 -2.62 -10.05 -5.86
CA ARG A 794 -2.43 -11.40 -5.30
C ARG A 794 -0.99 -11.90 -5.41
N GLU A 795 -0.06 -11.03 -5.75
CA GLU A 795 1.34 -11.41 -5.91
C GLU A 795 2.25 -10.59 -5.01
N LEU A 796 3.20 -11.29 -4.37
CA LEU A 796 4.29 -10.66 -3.61
C LEU A 796 5.62 -11.02 -4.23
N ARG A 797 6.46 -10.05 -4.48
CA ARG A 797 7.84 -10.26 -4.90
C ARG A 797 8.79 -10.10 -3.73
N MET A 798 9.65 -11.07 -3.48
CA MET A 798 10.56 -11.02 -2.33
C MET A 798 11.97 -11.55 -2.65
N PRO A 799 13.02 -11.08 -1.95
CA PRO A 799 14.36 -11.65 -2.12
C PRO A 799 14.43 -13.05 -1.49
N LYS A 800 15.10 -13.98 -2.16
CA LYS A 800 15.33 -15.37 -1.68
C LYS A 800 15.99 -15.43 -0.29
N SER A 801 16.76 -14.40 0.08
CA SER A 801 17.41 -14.31 1.40
C SER A 801 16.46 -14.22 2.59
N LEU A 802 15.16 -13.93 2.36
CA LEU A 802 14.14 -14.00 3.41
C LEU A 802 13.68 -15.44 3.68
N GLY A 803 13.98 -16.39 2.79
CA GLY A 803 13.52 -17.76 2.82
C GLY A 803 12.38 -18.01 1.83
N THR A 804 11.78 -19.20 1.89
CA THR A 804 10.65 -19.62 1.06
C THR A 804 9.39 -19.79 1.92
N PRO A 805 8.17 -19.75 1.32
CA PRO A 805 6.93 -19.99 2.06
C PRO A 805 6.90 -21.37 2.75
N ALA A 806 6.57 -21.38 4.03
CA ALA A 806 6.25 -22.59 4.77
C ALA A 806 4.76 -22.92 4.56
N MET A 807 4.43 -23.62 3.47
CA MET A 807 3.07 -23.80 2.96
C MET A 807 2.07 -24.25 4.03
N ALA A 808 2.36 -25.34 4.76
CA ALA A 808 1.48 -25.86 5.81
C ALA A 808 1.29 -24.93 7.04
N ARG A 809 2.08 -23.87 7.16
CA ARG A 809 2.01 -22.86 8.26
C ARG A 809 1.60 -21.49 7.77
N SER A 810 1.50 -21.30 6.47
CA SER A 810 0.98 -20.08 5.84
C SER A 810 -0.54 -20.16 5.71
N GLN A 811 -1.19 -19.02 5.57
CA GLN A 811 -2.62 -18.91 5.34
C GLN A 811 -2.85 -17.94 4.19
N GLY A 812 -3.66 -18.33 3.22
CA GLY A 812 -3.90 -17.53 2.03
C GLY A 812 -2.71 -17.51 1.04
N ILE A 813 -1.75 -18.44 1.17
CA ILE A 813 -0.62 -18.61 0.25
C ILE A 813 -0.79 -19.90 -0.54
N ALA A 814 -0.89 -19.78 -1.85
CA ALA A 814 -1.11 -20.88 -2.78
C ALA A 814 0.17 -21.49 -3.36
N GLY A 815 1.27 -20.76 -3.28
CA GLY A 815 2.54 -21.23 -3.79
C GLY A 815 3.54 -20.13 -4.07
N TYR A 816 4.56 -20.47 -4.84
CA TYR A 816 5.57 -19.49 -5.25
C TYR A 816 6.31 -19.97 -6.49
N ASP A 817 6.81 -19.03 -7.28
CA ASP A 817 7.73 -19.27 -8.39
C ASP A 817 9.15 -18.76 -8.03
N ASP A 818 10.13 -19.62 -8.25
CA ASP A 818 11.54 -19.28 -8.10
C ASP A 818 12.10 -18.78 -9.43
N SER A 819 11.89 -17.50 -9.71
CA SER A 819 12.29 -16.88 -10.96
C SER A 819 13.82 -16.87 -11.15
N PRO A 820 14.30 -17.02 -12.40
CA PRO A 820 15.72 -16.92 -12.76
C PRO A 820 16.38 -15.60 -12.39
N ASN A 821 15.61 -14.52 -12.18
CA ASN A 821 16.13 -13.20 -11.81
C ASN A 821 16.51 -13.06 -10.32
N GLY A 822 16.56 -14.16 -9.56
CA GLY A 822 16.92 -14.16 -8.14
C GLY A 822 15.83 -13.70 -7.19
N ARG A 823 14.58 -13.58 -7.66
CA ARG A 823 13.40 -13.21 -6.87
C ARG A 823 12.47 -14.40 -6.70
N LEU A 824 11.73 -14.40 -5.60
CA LEU A 824 10.58 -15.26 -5.42
C LEU A 824 9.31 -14.45 -5.70
N TYR A 825 8.40 -15.04 -6.46
CA TYR A 825 7.03 -14.55 -6.63
C TYR A 825 6.12 -15.46 -5.82
N VAL A 826 5.41 -14.90 -4.84
CA VAL A 826 4.59 -15.64 -3.87
C VAL A 826 3.12 -15.33 -4.12
N HIS A 827 2.35 -16.37 -4.40
CA HIS A 827 0.95 -16.27 -4.82
C HIS A 827 0.00 -16.25 -3.63
N MET A 828 -0.83 -15.23 -3.54
CA MET A 828 -1.90 -15.09 -2.55
C MET A 828 -3.26 -15.44 -3.18
N ASP A 829 -4.23 -15.77 -2.34
CA ASP A 829 -5.59 -16.09 -2.77
C ASP A 829 -6.57 -14.88 -2.75
N GLY A 830 -6.05 -13.68 -2.54
CA GLY A 830 -6.87 -12.46 -2.49
C GLY A 830 -7.67 -12.26 -1.21
N GLN A 831 -7.51 -13.11 -0.20
CA GLN A 831 -8.13 -12.86 1.10
C GLN A 831 -7.60 -11.57 1.74
N PRO A 832 -8.45 -10.78 2.42
CA PRO A 832 -8.04 -9.49 2.98
C PRO A 832 -7.03 -9.58 4.13
N SER A 833 -6.70 -10.80 4.57
CA SER A 833 -5.71 -11.09 5.60
C SER A 833 -4.96 -12.36 5.28
N VAL A 834 -3.69 -12.22 4.94
CA VAL A 834 -2.79 -13.31 4.55
C VAL A 834 -1.66 -13.44 5.56
N ARG A 835 -1.32 -14.67 5.94
CA ARG A 835 -0.17 -14.97 6.78
C ARG A 835 0.88 -15.74 5.99
N LEU A 836 2.01 -15.12 5.74
CA LEU A 836 3.17 -15.71 5.10
C LEU A 836 4.17 -16.17 6.17
N ALA A 837 4.21 -17.45 6.47
CA ALA A 837 5.26 -18.07 7.30
C ALA A 837 6.46 -18.42 6.40
N LEU A 838 7.68 -18.19 6.87
CA LEU A 838 8.91 -18.44 6.11
C LEU A 838 9.75 -19.58 6.69
N ARG A 839 10.54 -20.20 5.82
CA ARG A 839 11.52 -21.24 6.15
C ARG A 839 12.73 -21.15 5.22
N HIS A 840 13.88 -21.68 5.66
CA HIS A 840 15.11 -21.72 4.87
C HIS A 840 15.39 -23.09 4.23
N THR A 841 14.51 -24.07 4.49
CA THR A 841 14.59 -25.42 3.88
C THR A 841 13.43 -25.58 2.87
N PRO A 842 13.57 -26.36 1.80
CA PRO A 842 12.49 -26.59 0.86
C PRO A 842 11.23 -27.17 1.51
N THR A 843 10.05 -26.74 1.05
CA THR A 843 8.77 -27.33 1.47
C THR A 843 8.57 -28.68 0.79
N ARG A 844 7.87 -29.60 1.47
CA ARG A 844 7.42 -30.87 0.88
C ARG A 844 5.92 -30.86 0.56
N THR A 845 5.20 -29.89 1.07
CA THR A 845 3.77 -29.67 0.79
C THR A 845 3.57 -29.34 -0.68
N PRO A 846 2.55 -29.91 -1.35
CA PRO A 846 2.17 -29.51 -2.71
C PRO A 846 1.82 -28.01 -2.78
N TYR A 847 2.11 -27.38 -3.93
CA TYR A 847 1.77 -25.98 -4.16
C TYR A 847 1.75 -25.62 -5.65
N ILE A 848 1.14 -24.49 -6.01
CA ILE A 848 1.14 -23.95 -7.36
C ILE A 848 2.47 -23.21 -7.59
N VAL A 849 3.23 -23.64 -8.60
CA VAL A 849 4.44 -22.93 -9.07
C VAL A 849 4.05 -21.74 -9.92
N SER A 850 3.13 -21.95 -10.88
CA SER A 850 2.61 -20.85 -11.70
C SER A 850 1.26 -21.22 -12.32
N ALA A 851 0.44 -20.22 -12.60
CA ALA A 851 -0.80 -20.35 -13.34
C ALA A 851 -1.01 -19.15 -14.27
N ASN A 852 -1.79 -19.35 -15.36
CA ASN A 852 -2.19 -18.26 -16.26
C ASN A 852 -3.51 -17.59 -15.82
N ALA A 853 -3.82 -17.68 -14.55
CA ALA A 853 -5.04 -17.15 -13.96
C ALA A 853 -4.85 -16.86 -12.46
N PRO A 854 -5.62 -15.93 -11.89
CA PRO A 854 -5.66 -15.67 -10.46
C PRO A 854 -6.11 -16.88 -9.65
N ILE A 855 -5.61 -16.98 -8.41
CA ILE A 855 -6.01 -17.98 -7.44
C ILE A 855 -7.05 -17.35 -6.50
N ALA A 856 -8.27 -17.89 -6.46
CA ALA A 856 -9.39 -17.32 -5.72
C ALA A 856 -9.52 -17.87 -4.29
N SER A 857 -9.00 -19.05 -4.04
CA SER A 857 -8.96 -19.64 -2.69
C SER A 857 -7.89 -20.71 -2.60
N VAL A 858 -7.37 -20.93 -1.39
CA VAL A 858 -6.40 -21.99 -1.12
C VAL A 858 -6.58 -22.59 0.27
N ALA A 859 -6.43 -23.91 0.35
CA ALA A 859 -6.27 -24.66 1.60
C ALA A 859 -5.14 -25.67 1.43
N ALA A 860 -4.18 -25.67 2.36
CA ALA A 860 -3.03 -26.56 2.32
C ALA A 860 -2.79 -27.22 3.69
N THR A 861 -2.52 -28.52 3.68
CA THR A 861 -2.03 -29.30 4.82
C THR A 861 -0.68 -29.91 4.46
N ALA A 862 -0.12 -30.75 5.30
CA ALA A 862 1.13 -31.44 4.99
C ALA A 862 1.02 -32.36 3.75
N THR A 863 -0.14 -33.01 3.56
CA THR A 863 -0.39 -34.05 2.56
C THR A 863 -1.50 -33.73 1.57
N ALA A 864 -2.19 -32.60 1.71
CA ALA A 864 -3.28 -32.23 0.82
C ALA A 864 -3.19 -30.74 0.46
N PHE A 865 -3.60 -30.45 -0.77
CA PHE A 865 -3.68 -29.09 -1.28
C PHE A 865 -4.94 -28.94 -2.13
N THR A 866 -5.69 -27.87 -1.88
CA THR A 866 -6.86 -27.52 -2.68
C THR A 866 -6.76 -26.03 -3.05
N ALA A 867 -7.00 -25.71 -4.31
CA ALA A 867 -7.06 -24.33 -4.77
C ALA A 867 -8.12 -24.15 -5.85
N ARG A 868 -8.78 -22.99 -5.87
CA ARG A 868 -9.63 -22.59 -6.99
C ARG A 868 -8.86 -21.56 -7.83
N VAL A 869 -8.72 -21.85 -9.12
CA VAL A 869 -8.07 -21.00 -10.10
C VAL A 869 -9.12 -20.55 -11.11
N HIS A 870 -9.32 -19.25 -11.23
CA HIS A 870 -10.34 -18.67 -12.11
C HIS A 870 -9.73 -17.61 -12.99
N GLY A 871 -9.88 -17.74 -14.32
CA GLY A 871 -9.27 -16.82 -15.29
C GLY A 871 -10.16 -16.52 -16.48
N HIS A 872 -9.61 -15.73 -17.39
CA HIS A 872 -10.31 -15.29 -18.60
C HIS A 872 -10.09 -16.22 -19.81
N VAL A 873 -9.12 -17.13 -19.69
CA VAL A 873 -8.75 -18.12 -20.73
C VAL A 873 -8.68 -19.50 -20.11
N PRO A 874 -8.67 -20.60 -20.91
CA PRO A 874 -8.47 -21.96 -20.42
C PRO A 874 -7.26 -22.06 -19.47
N VAL A 875 -7.46 -22.72 -18.32
CA VAL A 875 -6.44 -22.73 -17.25
C VAL A 875 -5.25 -23.62 -17.61
N ARG A 876 -4.06 -23.09 -17.40
CA ARG A 876 -2.78 -23.83 -17.48
C ARG A 876 -1.97 -23.52 -16.25
N LEU A 877 -1.52 -24.55 -15.52
CA LEU A 877 -0.76 -24.36 -14.30
C LEU A 877 0.35 -25.42 -14.13
N ARG A 878 1.30 -25.12 -13.24
CA ARG A 878 2.37 -26.05 -12.83
C ARG A 878 2.26 -26.25 -11.32
N LEU A 879 2.43 -27.49 -10.89
CA LEU A 879 2.43 -27.91 -9.50
C LEU A 879 3.81 -28.42 -9.09
N ALA A 880 4.16 -28.23 -7.83
CA ALA A 880 5.36 -28.79 -7.21
C ALA A 880 5.01 -29.82 -6.14
N ASN A 881 5.95 -30.73 -5.86
CA ASN A 881 5.87 -31.75 -4.81
C ASN A 881 4.69 -32.74 -4.97
N ILE A 882 4.41 -33.16 -6.21
CA ILE A 882 3.25 -34.01 -6.56
C ILE A 882 3.61 -35.40 -7.08
N ARG A 883 4.88 -35.85 -7.01
CA ARG A 883 5.35 -37.08 -7.66
C ARG A 883 4.55 -38.34 -7.27
N THR A 884 4.12 -38.44 -6.02
CA THR A 884 3.34 -39.58 -5.47
C THR A 884 1.89 -39.21 -5.22
N CYS A 885 1.45 -38.04 -5.65
CA CYS A 885 0.13 -37.50 -5.32
C CYS A 885 -0.88 -37.76 -6.45
N ARG A 886 -2.13 -37.95 -6.07
CA ARG A 886 -3.26 -37.89 -6.99
C ARG A 886 -3.65 -36.44 -7.21
N VAL A 887 -3.76 -36.06 -8.48
CA VAL A 887 -4.19 -34.69 -8.89
C VAL A 887 -5.53 -34.81 -9.59
N GLU A 888 -6.48 -33.96 -9.19
CA GLU A 888 -7.82 -33.90 -9.80
C GLU A 888 -8.16 -32.43 -10.13
N PHE A 889 -8.81 -32.23 -11.28
CA PHE A 889 -9.39 -30.96 -11.70
C PHE A 889 -10.92 -31.13 -11.79
N ASN A 890 -11.66 -30.31 -11.05
CA ASN A 890 -13.12 -30.39 -10.99
C ASN A 890 -13.64 -31.82 -10.68
N GLY A 891 -12.92 -32.59 -9.84
CA GLY A 891 -13.25 -33.97 -9.48
C GLY A 891 -12.79 -35.04 -10.46
N HIS A 892 -12.18 -34.67 -11.60
CA HIS A 892 -11.65 -35.59 -12.60
C HIS A 892 -10.15 -35.75 -12.49
N PRO A 893 -9.60 -36.99 -12.64
CA PRO A 893 -8.16 -37.20 -12.65
C PRO A 893 -7.45 -36.32 -13.70
N ALA A 894 -6.37 -35.66 -13.31
CA ALA A 894 -5.57 -34.82 -14.19
C ALA A 894 -4.12 -35.32 -14.23
N SER A 895 -3.54 -35.34 -15.43
CA SER A 895 -2.16 -35.74 -15.65
C SER A 895 -1.36 -34.59 -16.25
N PRO A 896 -0.07 -34.44 -15.89
CA PRO A 896 0.77 -33.40 -16.46
C PRO A 896 1.12 -33.73 -17.92
N GLY A 897 1.03 -32.73 -18.77
CA GLY A 897 1.54 -32.76 -20.12
C GLY A 897 3.05 -32.45 -20.19
N PRO A 898 3.57 -32.07 -21.37
CA PRO A 898 4.95 -31.70 -21.54
C PRO A 898 5.43 -30.65 -20.53
N ALA A 899 6.69 -30.77 -20.07
CA ALA A 899 7.31 -29.90 -19.08
C ALA A 899 6.56 -29.82 -17.71
N GLY A 900 5.74 -30.82 -17.37
CA GLY A 900 5.00 -30.87 -16.09
C GLY A 900 3.87 -29.84 -15.98
N GLN A 901 3.36 -29.36 -17.11
CA GLN A 901 2.24 -28.42 -17.16
C GLN A 901 0.91 -29.16 -17.22
N PHE A 902 0.01 -28.78 -16.36
CA PHE A 902 -1.39 -29.19 -16.42
C PHE A 902 -2.20 -28.19 -17.24
N ALA A 903 -3.21 -28.68 -17.96
CA ALA A 903 -4.14 -27.88 -18.74
C ALA A 903 -5.58 -28.37 -18.56
N SER A 904 -6.51 -27.43 -18.49
CA SER A 904 -7.95 -27.65 -18.52
C SER A 904 -8.59 -26.79 -19.62
N PRO A 905 -9.62 -27.28 -20.31
CA PRO A 905 -10.40 -26.43 -21.22
C PRO A 905 -11.23 -25.37 -20.47
N ASP A 906 -11.44 -25.58 -19.16
CA ASP A 906 -12.24 -24.69 -18.32
C ASP A 906 -11.45 -23.45 -17.92
N ARG A 907 -12.18 -22.34 -17.69
CA ARG A 907 -11.67 -21.09 -17.13
C ARG A 907 -11.74 -21.04 -15.60
N ASP A 908 -12.51 -21.92 -14.99
CA ASP A 908 -12.68 -22.07 -13.54
C ASP A 908 -12.37 -23.51 -13.16
N VAL A 909 -11.29 -23.70 -12.39
CA VAL A 909 -10.77 -25.04 -12.06
C VAL A 909 -10.53 -25.12 -10.55
N ILE A 910 -11.14 -26.13 -9.94
CA ILE A 910 -10.83 -26.55 -8.58
C ILE A 910 -9.76 -27.63 -8.68
N VAL A 911 -8.58 -27.32 -8.19
CA VAL A 911 -7.42 -28.21 -8.15
C VAL A 911 -7.41 -28.93 -6.80
N HIS A 912 -7.49 -30.26 -6.81
CA HIS A 912 -7.28 -31.10 -5.64
C HIS A 912 -6.01 -31.94 -5.80
N VAL A 913 -5.14 -31.88 -4.80
CA VAL A 913 -3.94 -32.71 -4.70
C VAL A 913 -3.96 -33.47 -3.40
N ARG A 914 -3.86 -34.80 -3.44
CA ARG A 914 -3.76 -35.67 -2.27
C ARG A 914 -2.50 -36.53 -2.39
N CYS A 915 -1.68 -36.48 -1.37
CA CYS A 915 -0.45 -37.27 -1.27
C CYS A 915 -0.60 -38.34 -0.17
N PRO A 916 0.12 -39.45 -0.29
CA PRO A 916 0.12 -40.52 0.72
C PRO A 916 0.64 -40.04 2.10
#